data_52de55324351838192d0d7718af0f859
#
_entry.id   52de55324351838192d0d7718af0f859
#
_cell.length_a   1.000
_cell.length_b   1.000
_cell.length_c   1.000
_cell.angle_alpha   90.00
_cell.angle_beta   90.00
_cell.angle_gamma   90.00
#
_symmetry.space_group_name_H-M   'P 1'
#
loop_
_entity.id
_entity.type
_entity.pdbx_description
1 polymer ?
#
loop_
_entity_poly.entity_id
_entity_poly.type
_entity_poly.pdbx_seq_one_letter_code
_entity_poly.pdbx_strand_id
1 'polypeptide(L)'
;MKKMISYLLLPAIMLTITACDHPKGEDVFQSQTFIYDGTEKEITLKKVPAGHTVVYENNKATEQGKYKATCKVFDKKNNLVDTYNAILTIDNPENTEFQDYLDASFVEFLGDDYISWNIFAKDPAKFGLTREEENKATWYSYTSLPENYKQENYDIMVSNLEELNEFKNQRLSFSQIKSLDLLIDYVEENIAYYNPEGIYNEMTALHYVDSFGGYAADFPTYIEAYALRSKQDVIDVLSYIESLPEAFATYPTYVNDRLQAGYPLSDYTLDGMITYLKNVTKNKEDYYLVDLLQQKISQCEFLTTEEKTTYSDNVATYFDSYFMPAHEQLITDLTPYKGKCTGNWANYLAAYGVVGKSDYEFTLKSTLGLHNLDLNKYNEYLDENIKKYNDKLNATINRANRLNSSDYALFTRLVNGESVVGIDDPEKMVDYLKDFAKTIVPDLATSPNITIKYMDEATAESSNALAYYMKSALDNDENEYITLNPLTSLDNKNDTLATMAHEGYPGHMYAYMYSKQSDISNLAKIMTNLTHGEGWATYVSLKLYDYIRNHNAFENNKNVVSILCDYMYCVDILSYLAYTKIDYMIHMQNKTVGQVSTFLNSIGFNGDAAQEIFSTLVEIPANYAAYGFGRVFFLDLHLYAEETLGEYYSEKDFNAALLSSGWCSLDRLIDIAEEYIDHTAFVNGLAIAEA
;
A
#
# COMPACT_ATOMS: atom_id res chain seq x y z
N MET A 1 -7.81 -17.49 9.98
CA MET A 1 -7.30 -16.62 11.07
C MET A 1 -7.08 -17.33 12.41
N LYS A 2 -8.05 -18.08 12.99
CA LYS A 2 -7.78 -18.88 14.20
C LYS A 2 -6.63 -19.92 14.01
N LYS A 3 -6.48 -20.45 12.80
CA LYS A 3 -5.44 -21.43 12.46
C LYS A 3 -4.09 -20.75 12.19
N MET A 4 -3.99 -19.70 11.37
CA MET A 4 -2.72 -19.09 10.97
C MET A 4 -1.99 -18.37 12.11
N ILE A 5 -2.69 -17.59 12.95
CA ILE A 5 -2.07 -17.01 14.16
C ILE A 5 -1.64 -18.10 15.18
N SER A 6 -2.28 -19.28 15.12
CA SER A 6 -1.89 -20.44 15.94
C SER A 6 -0.64 -21.15 15.42
N TYR A 7 -0.33 -21.07 14.11
CA TYR A 7 0.84 -21.70 13.49
C TYR A 7 2.14 -20.92 13.68
N LEU A 8 2.07 -19.61 13.87
CA LEU A 8 3.23 -18.76 14.14
C LEU A 8 3.95 -19.13 15.48
N LEU A 9 3.37 -20.04 16.26
CA LEU A 9 3.88 -20.46 17.59
C LEU A 9 4.32 -21.93 17.68
N LEU A 10 4.41 -22.70 16.59
CA LEU A 10 4.81 -24.10 16.64
C LEU A 10 6.20 -24.34 16.02
N PRO A 11 7.11 -25.07 16.69
CA PRO A 11 8.38 -25.45 16.09
C PRO A 11 8.18 -26.47 14.97
N ALA A 12 8.80 -26.24 13.83
CA ALA A 12 8.78 -27.09 12.66
C ALA A 12 9.21 -28.53 12.97
N ILE A 13 8.35 -29.48 12.67
CA ILE A 13 8.73 -30.90 12.61
C ILE A 13 9.15 -31.21 11.18
N MET A 14 10.45 -31.30 10.93
CA MET A 14 10.99 -31.77 9.66
C MET A 14 10.58 -33.23 9.39
N LEU A 15 9.72 -33.41 8.41
CA LEU A 15 9.52 -34.71 7.76
C LEU A 15 10.43 -34.74 6.52
N THR A 16 11.51 -35.51 6.62
CA THR A 16 12.37 -35.82 5.46
C THR A 16 11.65 -36.81 4.55
N ILE A 17 11.16 -36.34 3.41
CA ILE A 17 10.69 -37.19 2.32
C ILE A 17 11.82 -37.31 1.30
N THR A 18 12.25 -38.56 1.04
CA THR A 18 13.23 -38.85 -0.03
C THR A 18 12.56 -38.72 -1.39
N ALA A 19 12.93 -37.72 -2.17
CA ALA A 19 12.49 -37.55 -3.54
C ALA A 19 13.11 -38.64 -4.46
N CYS A 20 12.25 -39.31 -5.24
CA CYS A 20 12.67 -40.02 -6.44
C CYS A 20 12.55 -39.09 -7.65
N ASP A 21 13.57 -39.10 -8.51
CA ASP A 21 13.57 -38.38 -9.79
C ASP A 21 12.47 -38.93 -10.72
N HIS A 22 11.28 -38.33 -10.68
CA HIS A 22 10.22 -38.53 -11.66
C HIS A 22 10.04 -37.28 -12.52
N PRO A 23 9.67 -37.40 -13.83
CA PRO A 23 9.32 -36.22 -14.62
C PRO A 23 8.20 -35.47 -13.90
N LYS A 24 8.33 -34.12 -13.79
CA LYS A 24 7.33 -33.27 -13.15
C LYS A 24 5.96 -33.57 -13.74
N GLY A 25 4.96 -33.81 -12.91
CA GLY A 25 3.62 -34.25 -13.32
C GLY A 25 2.94 -33.31 -14.32
N GLU A 26 3.26 -32.01 -14.26
CA GLU A 26 2.78 -30.96 -15.16
C GLU A 26 3.10 -31.19 -16.66
N ASP A 27 4.19 -31.90 -17.00
CA ASP A 27 4.52 -32.19 -18.40
C ASP A 27 3.66 -33.30 -19.01
N VAL A 28 3.01 -34.11 -18.18
CA VAL A 28 2.33 -35.35 -18.56
C VAL A 28 0.81 -35.23 -18.41
N PHE A 29 0.35 -34.66 -17.27
CA PHE A 29 -1.06 -34.41 -16.97
C PHE A 29 -1.19 -32.94 -16.54
N GLN A 30 -1.71 -32.09 -17.45
CA GLN A 30 -1.63 -30.64 -17.30
C GLN A 30 -2.93 -30.06 -16.78
N SER A 31 -2.81 -29.06 -15.90
CA SER A 31 -3.91 -28.18 -15.54
C SER A 31 -4.37 -27.39 -16.77
N GLN A 32 -5.69 -27.25 -16.95
CA GLN A 32 -6.29 -26.54 -18.06
C GLN A 32 -7.48 -25.72 -17.60
N THR A 33 -7.64 -24.54 -18.20
CA THR A 33 -8.79 -23.67 -18.01
C THR A 33 -9.67 -23.68 -19.25
N PHE A 34 -10.97 -23.81 -19.07
CA PHE A 34 -11.99 -23.75 -20.09
C PHE A 34 -13.03 -22.70 -19.74
N ILE A 35 -13.64 -22.11 -20.77
CA ILE A 35 -14.82 -21.26 -20.57
C ILE A 35 -16.07 -22.15 -20.57
N TYR A 36 -16.97 -21.86 -19.63
CA TYR A 36 -18.26 -22.52 -19.49
C TYR A 36 -19.12 -22.28 -20.74
N ASP A 37 -19.61 -23.37 -21.35
CA ASP A 37 -20.51 -23.38 -22.51
C ASP A 37 -21.67 -24.38 -22.35
N GLY A 38 -21.85 -24.89 -21.12
CA GLY A 38 -22.87 -25.92 -20.81
C GLY A 38 -22.47 -27.34 -21.22
N THR A 39 -21.27 -27.55 -21.76
CA THR A 39 -20.76 -28.89 -22.12
C THR A 39 -19.72 -29.39 -21.11
N GLU A 40 -19.68 -30.72 -20.92
CA GLU A 40 -18.67 -31.36 -20.09
C GLU A 40 -17.25 -31.08 -20.62
N LYS A 41 -16.35 -30.59 -19.79
CA LYS A 41 -14.93 -30.41 -20.07
C LYS A 41 -14.15 -31.54 -19.43
N GLU A 42 -13.05 -31.95 -20.04
CA GLU A 42 -12.23 -33.08 -19.62
C GLU A 42 -10.75 -32.76 -19.78
N ILE A 43 -9.93 -33.12 -18.78
CA ILE A 43 -8.48 -33.18 -18.91
C ILE A 43 -8.00 -34.62 -18.85
N THR A 44 -7.04 -34.97 -19.72
CA THR A 44 -6.52 -36.32 -19.83
C THR A 44 -5.00 -36.32 -19.95
N LEU A 45 -4.40 -37.47 -19.67
CA LEU A 45 -2.96 -37.68 -19.82
C LEU A 45 -2.58 -37.46 -21.30
N LYS A 46 -1.55 -36.68 -21.59
CA LYS A 46 -1.05 -36.40 -22.94
C LYS A 46 -0.73 -37.70 -23.72
N LYS A 47 -0.21 -38.71 -23.02
CA LYS A 47 0.14 -39.99 -23.62
C LYS A 47 0.11 -41.09 -22.56
N VAL A 48 -0.76 -42.06 -22.76
CA VAL A 48 -0.76 -43.27 -21.92
C VAL A 48 0.43 -44.17 -22.33
N PRO A 49 1.32 -44.55 -21.36
CA PRO A 49 2.44 -45.44 -21.67
C PRO A 49 1.94 -46.80 -22.26
N ALA A 50 2.68 -47.36 -23.21
CA ALA A 50 2.28 -48.59 -23.87
C ALA A 50 2.09 -49.74 -22.88
N GLY A 51 0.91 -50.31 -22.86
CA GLY A 51 0.56 -51.45 -21.99
C GLY A 51 0.21 -51.08 -20.57
N HIS A 52 -0.05 -49.79 -20.29
CA HIS A 52 -0.59 -49.33 -19.03
C HIS A 52 -2.08 -48.96 -19.24
N THR A 53 -2.82 -48.94 -18.12
CA THR A 53 -4.19 -48.43 -18.04
C THR A 53 -4.21 -47.23 -17.12
N VAL A 54 -5.16 -46.34 -17.32
CA VAL A 54 -5.31 -45.11 -16.51
C VAL A 54 -6.72 -45.07 -15.91
N VAL A 55 -6.80 -44.56 -14.70
CA VAL A 55 -8.03 -44.26 -13.97
C VAL A 55 -8.00 -42.81 -13.59
N TYR A 56 -9.05 -42.07 -13.92
CA TYR A 56 -9.16 -40.68 -13.57
C TYR A 56 -10.18 -40.47 -12.46
N GLU A 57 -9.93 -39.51 -11.63
CA GLU A 57 -10.84 -38.99 -10.60
C GLU A 57 -10.98 -37.47 -10.79
N ASN A 58 -12.20 -36.95 -10.82
CA ASN A 58 -12.52 -35.53 -10.95
C ASN A 58 -11.94 -34.82 -12.21
N ASN A 59 -11.56 -35.56 -13.24
CA ASN A 59 -10.99 -35.01 -14.46
C ASN A 59 -12.04 -34.45 -15.45
N LYS A 60 -13.32 -34.49 -15.07
CA LYS A 60 -14.45 -34.02 -15.86
C LYS A 60 -15.38 -33.18 -15.04
N ALA A 61 -15.85 -32.07 -15.59
CA ALA A 61 -16.84 -31.23 -14.98
C ALA A 61 -17.62 -30.41 -16.02
N THR A 62 -18.79 -29.90 -15.65
CA THR A 62 -19.60 -29.02 -16.48
C THR A 62 -19.73 -27.62 -15.88
N GLU A 63 -19.88 -27.52 -14.58
CA GLU A 63 -20.11 -26.23 -13.90
C GLU A 63 -18.80 -25.47 -13.60
N GLN A 64 -18.92 -24.16 -13.33
CA GLN A 64 -17.79 -23.34 -12.92
C GLN A 64 -17.14 -23.92 -11.66
N GLY A 65 -15.82 -23.94 -11.64
CA GLY A 65 -15.04 -24.38 -10.48
C GLY A 65 -13.61 -24.76 -10.81
N LYS A 66 -12.84 -24.99 -9.75
CA LYS A 66 -11.48 -25.54 -9.81
C LYS A 66 -11.50 -26.96 -9.25
N TYR A 67 -11.42 -27.94 -10.13
CA TYR A 67 -11.56 -29.36 -9.80
C TYR A 67 -10.20 -30.02 -9.67
N LYS A 68 -9.90 -30.58 -8.51
CA LYS A 68 -8.67 -31.35 -8.21
C LYS A 68 -8.74 -32.71 -8.90
N ALA A 69 -8.19 -32.81 -10.11
CA ALA A 69 -8.19 -34.01 -10.93
C ALA A 69 -6.96 -34.90 -10.65
N THR A 70 -7.18 -36.18 -10.52
CA THR A 70 -6.12 -37.20 -10.34
C THR A 70 -6.14 -38.22 -11.46
N CYS A 71 -4.96 -38.56 -11.99
CA CYS A 71 -4.76 -39.62 -12.96
C CYS A 71 -3.86 -40.70 -12.32
N LYS A 72 -4.39 -41.91 -12.11
CA LYS A 72 -3.65 -43.08 -11.59
C LYS A 72 -3.28 -43.98 -12.75
N VAL A 73 -2.00 -44.35 -12.91
CA VAL A 73 -1.44 -45.20 -13.97
C VAL A 73 -1.12 -46.57 -13.40
N PHE A 74 -1.61 -47.61 -14.04
CA PHE A 74 -1.44 -49.00 -13.64
C PHE A 74 -0.69 -49.81 -14.71
N ASP A 75 0.16 -50.74 -14.30
CA ASP A 75 0.85 -51.66 -15.19
C ASP A 75 -0.07 -52.82 -15.68
N LYS A 76 0.44 -53.67 -16.57
CA LYS A 76 -0.29 -54.85 -17.05
C LYS A 76 -0.74 -55.84 -15.98
N LYS A 77 -0.18 -55.75 -14.77
CA LYS A 77 -0.52 -56.57 -13.60
C LYS A 77 -1.47 -55.87 -12.64
N ASN A 78 -1.98 -54.70 -13.08
CA ASN A 78 -2.85 -53.83 -12.25
C ASN A 78 -2.17 -53.32 -10.97
N ASN A 79 -0.84 -53.17 -10.99
CA ASN A 79 -0.14 -52.44 -9.92
C ASN A 79 -0.11 -50.96 -10.21
N LEU A 80 -0.37 -50.09 -9.21
CA LEU A 80 -0.22 -48.65 -9.34
C LEU A 80 1.26 -48.33 -9.59
N VAL A 81 1.55 -47.61 -10.68
CA VAL A 81 2.91 -47.24 -11.10
C VAL A 81 3.15 -45.75 -10.84
N ASP A 82 2.17 -44.91 -11.18
CA ASP A 82 2.27 -43.45 -11.01
C ASP A 82 0.91 -42.84 -10.68
N THR A 83 0.97 -41.66 -10.03
CA THR A 83 -0.19 -40.79 -9.77
C THR A 83 0.18 -39.36 -10.16
N TYR A 84 -0.63 -38.75 -11.03
CA TYR A 84 -0.47 -37.39 -11.46
C TYR A 84 -1.69 -36.57 -11.05
N ASN A 85 -1.47 -35.33 -10.61
CA ASN A 85 -2.52 -34.42 -10.21
C ASN A 85 -2.50 -33.17 -11.11
N ALA A 86 -3.66 -32.62 -11.39
CA ALA A 86 -3.84 -31.39 -12.17
C ALA A 86 -5.15 -30.71 -11.77
N ILE A 87 -5.31 -29.45 -12.12
CA ILE A 87 -6.54 -28.72 -11.90
C ILE A 87 -7.30 -28.56 -13.23
N LEU A 88 -8.54 -29.04 -13.24
CA LEU A 88 -9.50 -28.70 -14.29
C LEU A 88 -10.24 -27.44 -13.83
N THR A 89 -10.01 -26.32 -14.50
CA THR A 89 -10.71 -25.07 -14.23
C THR A 89 -11.78 -24.84 -15.28
N ILE A 90 -13.00 -24.54 -14.86
CA ILE A 90 -14.07 -24.04 -15.72
C ILE A 90 -14.44 -22.66 -15.20
N ASP A 91 -14.28 -21.63 -16.03
CA ASP A 91 -14.66 -20.27 -15.72
C ASP A 91 -15.92 -19.85 -16.48
N ASN A 92 -16.72 -18.96 -15.93
CA ASN A 92 -17.84 -18.38 -16.67
C ASN A 92 -17.35 -17.31 -17.65
N PRO A 93 -18.07 -17.09 -18.77
CA PRO A 93 -17.91 -15.85 -19.52
C PRO A 93 -18.29 -14.64 -18.64
N GLU A 94 -17.77 -13.48 -18.97
CA GLU A 94 -18.12 -12.25 -18.28
C GLU A 94 -19.63 -12.01 -18.28
N ASN A 95 -20.16 -11.62 -17.13
CA ASN A 95 -21.53 -11.18 -16.96
C ASN A 95 -21.61 -9.68 -17.31
N THR A 96 -22.33 -9.37 -18.37
CA THR A 96 -22.43 -7.99 -18.88
C THR A 96 -23.15 -7.07 -17.92
N GLU A 97 -24.20 -7.53 -17.23
CA GLU A 97 -24.95 -6.73 -16.25
C GLU A 97 -24.07 -6.32 -15.09
N PHE A 98 -23.25 -7.26 -14.58
CA PHE A 98 -22.30 -6.95 -13.52
C PHE A 98 -21.16 -6.08 -14.01
N GLN A 99 -20.70 -6.23 -15.27
CA GLN A 99 -19.68 -5.33 -15.83
C GLN A 99 -20.23 -3.89 -15.94
N ASP A 100 -21.45 -3.72 -16.42
CA ASP A 100 -22.11 -2.41 -16.49
C ASP A 100 -22.24 -1.77 -15.09
N TYR A 101 -22.55 -2.59 -14.07
CA TYR A 101 -22.58 -2.15 -12.67
C TYR A 101 -21.19 -1.68 -12.18
N LEU A 102 -20.13 -2.44 -12.45
CA LEU A 102 -18.75 -2.08 -12.08
C LEU A 102 -18.29 -0.77 -12.73
N ASP A 103 -18.64 -0.57 -14.01
CA ASP A 103 -18.29 0.65 -14.74
C ASP A 103 -19.07 1.86 -14.21
N ALA A 104 -20.35 1.70 -13.89
CA ALA A 104 -21.16 2.74 -13.26
C ALA A 104 -20.64 3.08 -11.85
N SER A 105 -20.28 2.07 -11.05
CA SER A 105 -19.72 2.28 -9.70
C SER A 105 -18.37 2.99 -9.75
N PHE A 106 -17.55 2.77 -10.78
CA PHE A 106 -16.30 3.52 -10.97
C PHE A 106 -16.57 5.02 -11.19
N VAL A 107 -17.55 5.34 -12.04
CA VAL A 107 -17.96 6.73 -12.30
C VAL A 107 -18.53 7.37 -11.04
N GLU A 108 -19.38 6.67 -10.32
CA GLU A 108 -19.99 7.17 -9.06
C GLU A 108 -18.93 7.38 -7.98
N PHE A 109 -17.98 6.46 -7.83
CA PHE A 109 -16.89 6.57 -6.86
C PHE A 109 -16.02 7.80 -7.08
N LEU A 110 -15.71 8.14 -8.34
CA LEU A 110 -14.93 9.32 -8.67
C LEU A 110 -15.78 10.62 -8.61
N GLY A 111 -17.10 10.53 -8.77
CA GLY A 111 -18.01 11.67 -8.73
C GLY A 111 -17.51 12.86 -9.53
N ASP A 112 -17.61 14.06 -8.96
CA ASP A 112 -17.11 15.33 -9.53
C ASP A 112 -15.72 15.71 -8.99
N ASP A 113 -14.95 14.74 -8.45
CA ASP A 113 -13.57 14.98 -8.01
C ASP A 113 -12.60 15.00 -9.21
N TYR A 114 -12.42 16.17 -9.80
CA TYR A 114 -11.54 16.35 -10.96
C TYR A 114 -10.05 16.14 -10.66
N ILE A 115 -9.63 16.16 -9.39
CA ILE A 115 -8.28 15.75 -8.99
C ILE A 115 -8.14 14.25 -9.21
N SER A 116 -9.06 13.46 -8.67
CA SER A 116 -9.11 12.01 -8.88
C SER A 116 -9.24 11.64 -10.35
N TRP A 117 -10.06 12.36 -11.13
CA TRP A 117 -10.13 12.16 -12.59
C TRP A 117 -8.76 12.38 -13.25
N ASN A 118 -8.08 13.46 -12.89
CA ASN A 118 -6.77 13.77 -13.45
C ASN A 118 -5.71 12.73 -13.10
N ILE A 119 -5.77 12.17 -11.89
CA ILE A 119 -4.87 11.10 -11.44
C ILE A 119 -5.17 9.80 -12.18
N PHE A 120 -6.42 9.34 -12.20
CA PHE A 120 -6.78 7.99 -12.62
C PHE A 120 -7.13 7.86 -14.10
N ALA A 121 -7.40 8.95 -14.82
CA ALA A 121 -7.77 8.91 -16.23
C ALA A 121 -6.98 9.94 -17.06
N LYS A 122 -6.20 9.47 -18.05
CA LYS A 122 -5.57 10.36 -19.04
C LYS A 122 -6.62 10.90 -20.01
N ASP A 123 -7.60 10.08 -20.37
CA ASP A 123 -8.76 10.40 -21.19
C ASP A 123 -10.04 10.01 -20.43
N PRO A 124 -10.63 10.91 -19.63
CA PRO A 124 -11.81 10.62 -18.82
C PRO A 124 -12.99 10.03 -19.60
N ALA A 125 -13.17 10.44 -20.86
CA ALA A 125 -14.27 9.98 -21.70
C ALA A 125 -14.23 8.46 -21.98
N LYS A 126 -13.03 7.84 -21.98
CA LYS A 126 -12.88 6.38 -22.12
C LYS A 126 -13.50 5.60 -20.97
N PHE A 127 -13.63 6.23 -19.81
CA PHE A 127 -14.16 5.64 -18.59
C PHE A 127 -15.61 6.07 -18.31
N GLY A 128 -16.26 6.77 -19.25
CA GLY A 128 -17.62 7.26 -19.06
C GLY A 128 -17.72 8.52 -18.18
N LEU A 129 -16.59 9.09 -17.77
CA LEU A 129 -16.53 10.31 -16.99
C LEU A 129 -16.89 11.50 -17.88
N THR A 130 -18.00 12.15 -17.60
CA THR A 130 -18.51 13.30 -18.36
C THR A 130 -18.72 14.48 -17.44
N ARG A 131 -18.16 15.63 -17.81
CA ARG A 131 -18.24 16.83 -17.02
C ARG A 131 -19.49 17.65 -17.40
N GLU A 132 -20.22 18.09 -16.39
CA GLU A 132 -21.27 19.09 -16.58
C GLU A 132 -20.63 20.46 -16.83
N GLU A 133 -21.11 21.21 -17.85
CA GLU A 133 -20.51 22.51 -18.27
C GLU A 133 -20.50 23.56 -17.14
N GLU A 134 -21.40 23.45 -16.16
CA GLU A 134 -21.54 24.40 -15.06
C GLU A 134 -20.65 24.09 -13.86
N ASN A 135 -20.09 22.86 -13.78
CA ASN A 135 -19.30 22.42 -12.62
C ASN A 135 -17.87 22.97 -12.70
N LYS A 136 -17.51 23.81 -11.73
CA LYS A 136 -16.14 24.29 -11.54
C LYS A 136 -15.38 23.39 -10.59
N ALA A 137 -14.09 23.23 -10.83
CA ALA A 137 -13.18 22.61 -9.89
C ALA A 137 -13.07 23.49 -8.63
N THR A 138 -13.33 22.92 -7.45
CA THR A 138 -13.26 23.61 -6.15
C THR A 138 -12.51 22.78 -5.14
N TRP A 139 -11.72 23.44 -4.28
CA TRP A 139 -11.02 22.75 -3.22
C TRP A 139 -11.97 22.30 -2.11
N TYR A 140 -11.56 21.30 -1.34
CA TYR A 140 -12.35 20.63 -0.30
C TYR A 140 -12.76 21.61 0.81
N SER A 141 -14.05 21.80 1.02
CA SER A 141 -14.64 22.61 2.08
C SER A 141 -15.23 21.72 3.18
N TYR A 142 -15.12 22.15 4.43
CA TYR A 142 -15.82 21.49 5.52
C TYR A 142 -17.29 21.92 5.57
N THR A 143 -18.15 20.96 5.78
CA THR A 143 -19.56 21.19 6.12
C THR A 143 -19.87 20.42 7.40
N SER A 144 -20.50 21.10 8.38
CA SER A 144 -20.91 20.43 9.61
C SER A 144 -21.84 19.26 9.31
N LEU A 145 -21.55 18.12 9.91
CA LEU A 145 -22.29 16.89 9.63
C LEU A 145 -23.74 16.98 10.13
N PRO A 146 -24.74 16.65 9.30
CA PRO A 146 -26.13 16.54 9.73
C PRO A 146 -26.29 15.56 10.89
N GLU A 147 -27.31 15.77 11.75
CA GLU A 147 -27.57 14.89 12.89
C GLU A 147 -27.83 13.44 12.48
N ASN A 148 -28.40 13.21 11.29
CA ASN A 148 -28.72 11.90 10.73
C ASN A 148 -27.66 11.36 9.75
N TYR A 149 -26.51 12.03 9.61
CA TYR A 149 -25.44 11.68 8.67
C TYR A 149 -25.05 10.20 8.71
N LYS A 150 -24.78 9.67 9.91
CA LYS A 150 -24.42 8.25 10.05
C LYS A 150 -25.52 7.32 9.58
N GLN A 151 -26.77 7.59 9.95
CA GLN A 151 -27.90 6.73 9.58
C GLN A 151 -28.13 6.74 8.07
N GLU A 152 -28.09 7.90 7.43
CA GLU A 152 -28.28 8.01 5.98
C GLU A 152 -27.20 7.25 5.21
N ASN A 153 -25.93 7.43 5.56
CA ASN A 153 -24.83 6.71 4.90
C ASN A 153 -24.86 5.21 5.21
N TYR A 154 -25.20 4.82 6.44
CA TYR A 154 -25.40 3.42 6.82
C TYR A 154 -26.46 2.75 5.94
N ASP A 155 -27.64 3.39 5.78
CA ASP A 155 -28.74 2.85 4.98
C ASP A 155 -28.34 2.71 3.50
N ILE A 156 -27.58 3.66 2.96
CA ILE A 156 -27.01 3.58 1.60
C ILE A 156 -26.08 2.38 1.49
N MET A 157 -25.13 2.21 2.42
CA MET A 157 -24.16 1.12 2.36
C MET A 157 -24.84 -0.25 2.54
N VAL A 158 -25.87 -0.35 3.39
CA VAL A 158 -26.67 -1.58 3.52
C VAL A 158 -27.38 -1.91 2.20
N SER A 159 -27.97 -0.92 1.54
CA SER A 159 -28.60 -1.11 0.22
C SER A 159 -27.60 -1.58 -0.84
N ASN A 160 -26.41 -0.98 -0.87
CA ASN A 160 -25.34 -1.38 -1.80
C ASN A 160 -24.90 -2.84 -1.51
N LEU A 161 -24.80 -3.23 -0.24
CA LEU A 161 -24.46 -4.62 0.11
C LEU A 161 -25.54 -5.62 -0.34
N GLU A 162 -26.82 -5.25 -0.22
CA GLU A 162 -27.93 -6.08 -0.71
C GLU A 162 -27.82 -6.28 -2.22
N GLU A 163 -27.56 -5.24 -3.00
CA GLU A 163 -27.38 -5.30 -4.45
C GLU A 163 -26.15 -6.15 -4.85
N LEU A 164 -25.01 -5.96 -4.19
CA LEU A 164 -23.82 -6.78 -4.41
C LEU A 164 -24.09 -8.27 -4.11
N ASN A 165 -24.86 -8.58 -3.08
CA ASN A 165 -25.24 -9.95 -2.74
C ASN A 165 -26.19 -10.58 -3.77
N GLU A 166 -26.97 -9.80 -4.54
CA GLU A 166 -27.75 -10.33 -5.67
C GLU A 166 -26.82 -10.82 -6.80
N PHE A 167 -25.73 -10.08 -7.10
CA PHE A 167 -24.73 -10.53 -8.05
C PHE A 167 -23.98 -11.79 -7.61
N LYS A 168 -23.80 -12.01 -6.30
CA LYS A 168 -23.18 -13.23 -5.74
C LYS A 168 -23.91 -14.51 -6.14
N ASN A 169 -25.20 -14.42 -6.48
CA ASN A 169 -26.04 -15.54 -6.91
C ASN A 169 -26.07 -15.69 -8.44
N GLN A 170 -25.42 -14.82 -9.18
CA GLN A 170 -25.34 -14.88 -10.64
C GLN A 170 -24.09 -15.63 -11.10
N ARG A 171 -24.03 -15.95 -12.39
CA ARG A 171 -22.83 -16.53 -13.01
C ARG A 171 -21.85 -15.41 -13.34
N LEU A 172 -20.79 -15.30 -12.57
CA LEU A 172 -19.69 -14.34 -12.76
C LEU A 172 -18.43 -15.08 -13.14
N SER A 173 -17.55 -14.45 -13.93
CA SER A 173 -16.19 -14.94 -14.14
C SER A 173 -15.36 -14.86 -12.84
N PHE A 174 -14.27 -15.61 -12.73
CA PHE A 174 -13.39 -15.52 -11.56
C PHE A 174 -12.80 -14.11 -11.36
N SER A 175 -12.56 -13.39 -12.45
CA SER A 175 -12.15 -11.99 -12.40
C SER A 175 -13.22 -11.08 -11.79
N GLN A 176 -14.48 -11.28 -12.22
CA GLN A 176 -15.61 -10.53 -11.68
C GLN A 176 -15.89 -10.88 -10.21
N ILE A 177 -15.70 -12.15 -9.82
CA ILE A 177 -15.79 -12.57 -8.41
C ILE A 177 -14.76 -11.83 -7.54
N LYS A 178 -13.51 -11.69 -8.02
CA LYS A 178 -12.49 -10.91 -7.30
C LYS A 178 -12.91 -9.44 -7.13
N SER A 179 -13.44 -8.82 -8.18
CA SER A 179 -13.92 -7.43 -8.10
C SER A 179 -15.13 -7.30 -7.16
N LEU A 180 -16.06 -8.25 -7.19
CA LEU A 180 -17.21 -8.31 -6.30
C LEU A 180 -16.77 -8.43 -4.83
N ASP A 181 -15.83 -9.32 -4.56
CA ASP A 181 -15.31 -9.53 -3.21
C ASP A 181 -14.66 -8.28 -2.63
N LEU A 182 -13.86 -7.55 -3.44
CA LEU A 182 -13.25 -6.28 -3.02
C LEU A 182 -14.31 -5.20 -2.72
N LEU A 183 -15.36 -5.12 -3.54
CA LEU A 183 -16.46 -4.19 -3.33
C LEU A 183 -17.26 -4.53 -2.07
N ILE A 184 -17.52 -5.81 -1.81
CA ILE A 184 -18.18 -6.26 -0.58
C ILE A 184 -17.34 -5.90 0.63
N ASP A 185 -16.03 -6.18 0.63
CA ASP A 185 -15.12 -5.81 1.72
C ASP A 185 -15.18 -4.29 2.00
N TYR A 186 -15.13 -3.47 0.94
CA TYR A 186 -15.24 -2.01 1.05
C TYR A 186 -16.59 -1.56 1.63
N VAL A 187 -17.71 -2.11 1.17
CA VAL A 187 -19.05 -1.74 1.64
C VAL A 187 -19.26 -2.20 3.08
N GLU A 188 -18.81 -3.41 3.46
CA GLU A 188 -18.89 -3.92 4.83
C GLU A 188 -18.08 -3.06 5.81
N GLU A 189 -16.90 -2.59 5.40
CA GLU A 189 -16.11 -1.65 6.18
C GLU A 189 -16.83 -0.31 6.38
N ASN A 190 -17.45 0.23 5.34
CA ASN A 190 -18.24 1.47 5.43
C ASN A 190 -19.51 1.29 6.26
N ILE A 191 -20.18 0.12 6.23
CA ILE A 191 -21.27 -0.20 7.14
C ILE A 191 -20.79 -0.15 8.60
N ALA A 192 -19.61 -0.68 8.90
CA ALA A 192 -19.03 -0.61 10.24
C ALA A 192 -18.68 0.83 10.65
N TYR A 193 -18.14 1.62 9.70
CA TYR A 193 -17.81 3.04 9.90
C TYR A 193 -19.05 3.89 10.20
N TYR A 194 -20.09 3.79 9.38
CA TYR A 194 -21.30 4.61 9.51
C TYR A 194 -22.31 4.05 10.51
N ASN A 195 -22.06 2.91 11.17
CA ASN A 195 -22.99 2.31 12.09
C ASN A 195 -23.45 3.34 13.16
N PRO A 196 -24.74 3.72 13.20
CA PRO A 196 -25.23 4.74 14.13
C PRO A 196 -25.17 4.29 15.60
N GLU A 197 -25.16 2.97 15.87
CA GLU A 197 -24.95 2.40 17.20
C GLU A 197 -23.45 2.12 17.49
N GLY A 198 -22.59 2.34 16.50
CA GLY A 198 -21.15 2.15 16.61
C GLY A 198 -20.47 3.21 17.48
N ILE A 199 -19.33 2.85 18.04
CA ILE A 199 -18.57 3.72 18.96
C ILE A 199 -17.69 4.69 18.19
N TYR A 200 -17.40 4.41 16.92
CA TYR A 200 -16.55 5.26 16.08
C TYR A 200 -17.09 6.69 15.97
N ASN A 201 -16.19 7.68 16.12
CA ASN A 201 -16.54 9.08 16.10
C ASN A 201 -15.63 9.87 15.15
N GLU A 202 -16.20 10.35 14.04
CA GLU A 202 -15.47 11.17 13.05
C GLU A 202 -14.82 12.43 13.61
N MET A 203 -15.31 12.94 14.77
CA MET A 203 -14.67 14.09 15.41
C MET A 203 -13.31 13.76 16.01
N THR A 204 -12.87 12.49 16.05
CA THR A 204 -11.50 12.14 16.43
C THR A 204 -10.53 12.21 15.24
N ALA A 205 -11.00 12.10 14.01
CA ALA A 205 -10.18 12.15 12.81
C ALA A 205 -9.63 13.56 12.52
N LEU A 206 -8.47 13.63 11.86
CA LEU A 206 -7.81 14.88 11.46
C LEU A 206 -7.83 14.96 9.93
N HIS A 207 -8.77 15.75 9.36
CA HIS A 207 -8.92 15.79 7.91
C HIS A 207 -8.58 17.16 7.30
N TYR A 208 -8.83 18.26 8.03
CA TYR A 208 -8.76 19.60 7.48
C TYR A 208 -7.59 20.43 8.00
N VAL A 209 -7.19 20.20 9.25
CA VAL A 209 -6.21 21.01 9.97
C VAL A 209 -5.16 20.10 10.57
N ASP A 210 -4.39 19.48 9.70
CA ASP A 210 -3.25 18.63 10.03
C ASP A 210 -2.10 18.99 9.08
N SER A 211 -0.91 19.19 9.63
CA SER A 211 0.28 19.56 8.86
C SER A 211 0.89 18.37 8.10
N PHE A 212 0.46 17.16 8.38
CA PHE A 212 0.99 15.95 7.77
C PHE A 212 0.17 15.44 6.58
N GLY A 213 -1.15 15.63 6.59
CA GLY A 213 -2.06 15.12 5.55
C GLY A 213 -3.44 15.80 5.56
N GLY A 214 -3.55 17.00 6.15
CA GLY A 214 -4.79 17.76 6.12
C GLY A 214 -4.96 18.55 4.82
N TYR A 215 -6.18 18.75 4.37
CA TYR A 215 -6.47 19.43 3.09
C TYR A 215 -5.80 20.80 2.92
N ALA A 216 -5.48 21.53 4.00
CA ALA A 216 -4.75 22.78 3.88
C ALA A 216 -3.26 22.56 3.54
N ALA A 217 -2.68 21.44 3.96
CA ALA A 217 -1.27 21.09 3.70
C ALA A 217 -1.10 20.34 2.37
N ASP A 218 -2.12 19.61 1.94
CA ASP A 218 -2.07 18.76 0.75
C ASP A 218 -2.21 19.51 -0.58
N PHE A 219 -2.80 20.72 -0.55
CA PHE A 219 -3.06 21.50 -1.77
C PHE A 219 -1.84 21.62 -2.70
N PRO A 220 -0.64 22.02 -2.22
CA PRO A 220 0.52 22.12 -3.09
C PRO A 220 0.90 20.83 -3.77
N THR A 221 0.85 19.71 -3.04
CA THR A 221 1.22 18.38 -3.55
C THR A 221 0.29 17.92 -4.67
N TYR A 222 -1.02 18.11 -4.49
CA TYR A 222 -2.00 17.75 -5.53
C TYR A 222 -1.87 18.61 -6.77
N ILE A 223 -1.65 19.93 -6.61
CA ILE A 223 -1.48 20.87 -7.75
C ILE A 223 -0.15 20.64 -8.46
N GLU A 224 0.90 20.31 -7.74
CA GLU A 224 2.17 19.90 -8.33
C GLU A 224 2.01 18.65 -9.19
N ALA A 225 1.27 17.66 -8.72
CA ALA A 225 1.01 16.43 -9.44
C ALA A 225 0.02 16.58 -10.60
N TYR A 226 -0.84 17.58 -10.57
CA TYR A 226 -1.91 17.77 -11.55
C TYR A 226 -1.36 17.92 -12.99
N ALA A 227 -1.74 17.00 -13.86
CA ALA A 227 -1.25 16.96 -15.24
C ALA A 227 -2.05 17.91 -16.14
N LEU A 228 -1.38 18.79 -16.88
CA LEU A 228 -2.01 19.69 -17.88
C LEU A 228 -2.07 18.99 -19.25
N ARG A 229 -3.17 18.33 -19.56
CA ARG A 229 -3.39 17.57 -20.81
C ARG A 229 -4.33 18.30 -21.78
N SER A 230 -5.10 19.23 -21.26
CA SER A 230 -6.09 20.02 -22.01
C SER A 230 -6.17 21.46 -21.50
N LYS A 231 -6.84 22.32 -22.24
CA LYS A 231 -7.13 23.69 -21.78
C LYS A 231 -7.99 23.69 -20.52
N GLN A 232 -8.88 22.69 -20.37
CA GLN A 232 -9.72 22.58 -19.20
C GLN A 232 -8.89 22.30 -17.94
N ASP A 233 -7.83 21.49 -18.02
CA ASP A 233 -6.96 21.23 -16.86
C ASP A 233 -6.29 22.51 -16.36
N VAL A 234 -5.90 23.42 -17.26
CA VAL A 234 -5.34 24.73 -16.87
C VAL A 234 -6.39 25.58 -16.15
N ILE A 235 -7.63 25.55 -16.65
CA ILE A 235 -8.77 26.26 -16.03
C ILE A 235 -9.07 25.67 -14.65
N ASP A 236 -9.01 24.36 -14.50
CA ASP A 236 -9.26 23.67 -13.24
C ASP A 236 -8.24 24.03 -12.16
N VAL A 237 -6.95 24.03 -12.51
CA VAL A 237 -5.89 24.47 -11.59
C VAL A 237 -6.14 25.90 -11.10
N LEU A 238 -6.47 26.82 -12.00
CA LEU A 238 -6.80 28.20 -11.62
C LEU A 238 -8.07 28.25 -10.73
N SER A 239 -9.09 27.45 -11.05
CA SER A 239 -10.33 27.38 -10.27
C SER A 239 -10.09 26.79 -8.85
N TYR A 240 -9.22 25.79 -8.71
CA TYR A 240 -8.79 25.29 -7.40
C TYR A 240 -8.14 26.39 -6.57
N ILE A 241 -7.22 27.18 -7.17
CA ILE A 241 -6.58 28.30 -6.48
C ILE A 241 -7.61 29.38 -6.10
N GLU A 242 -8.53 29.72 -7.01
CA GLU A 242 -9.59 30.71 -6.77
C GLU A 242 -10.51 30.31 -5.61
N SER A 243 -10.77 29.01 -5.43
CA SER A 243 -11.69 28.50 -4.41
C SER A 243 -11.09 28.41 -3.00
N LEU A 244 -9.77 28.53 -2.84
CA LEU A 244 -9.10 28.36 -1.54
C LEU A 244 -9.62 29.28 -0.44
N PRO A 245 -9.87 30.59 -0.65
CA PRO A 245 -10.40 31.45 0.40
C PRO A 245 -11.73 30.96 0.96
N GLU A 246 -12.62 30.46 0.11
CA GLU A 246 -13.92 29.92 0.53
C GLU A 246 -13.75 28.59 1.27
N ALA A 247 -12.94 27.69 0.75
CA ALA A 247 -12.66 26.40 1.38
C ALA A 247 -12.02 26.57 2.76
N PHE A 248 -10.94 27.34 2.86
CA PHE A 248 -10.20 27.54 4.11
C PHE A 248 -11.01 28.31 5.16
N ALA A 249 -11.95 29.18 4.77
CA ALA A 249 -12.86 29.85 5.71
C ALA A 249 -13.78 28.86 6.45
N THR A 250 -13.93 27.63 5.97
CA THR A 250 -14.74 26.58 6.62
C THR A 250 -13.96 25.81 7.69
N TYR A 251 -12.62 25.76 7.66
CA TYR A 251 -11.80 24.94 8.53
C TYR A 251 -11.84 25.36 10.02
N PRO A 252 -11.93 26.66 10.37
CA PRO A 252 -12.18 27.08 11.75
C PRO A 252 -13.50 26.54 12.31
N THR A 253 -14.53 26.35 11.46
CA THR A 253 -15.79 25.72 11.88
C THR A 253 -15.57 24.26 12.26
N TYR A 254 -14.79 23.51 11.48
CA TYR A 254 -14.38 22.15 11.83
C TYR A 254 -13.67 22.10 13.20
N VAL A 255 -12.71 22.99 13.42
CA VAL A 255 -11.97 23.05 14.71
C VAL A 255 -12.92 23.36 15.86
N ASN A 256 -13.90 24.26 15.65
CA ASN A 256 -14.93 24.58 16.64
C ASN A 256 -15.88 23.41 16.92
N ASP A 257 -16.34 22.72 15.89
CA ASP A 257 -17.25 21.58 16.03
C ASP A 257 -16.59 20.45 16.82
N ARG A 258 -15.30 20.17 16.58
CA ARG A 258 -14.49 19.26 17.40
C ARG A 258 -14.41 19.71 18.85
N LEU A 259 -14.13 20.99 19.08
CA LEU A 259 -14.08 21.55 20.44
C LEU A 259 -15.42 21.40 21.19
N GLN A 260 -16.56 21.67 20.51
CA GLN A 260 -17.88 21.52 21.08
C GLN A 260 -18.26 20.05 21.34
N ALA A 261 -17.81 19.14 20.49
CA ALA A 261 -17.99 17.71 20.65
C ALA A 261 -17.11 17.11 21.77
N GLY A 262 -16.16 17.87 22.31
CA GLY A 262 -15.24 17.41 23.37
C GLY A 262 -13.95 16.76 22.86
N TYR A 263 -13.62 16.95 21.57
CA TYR A 263 -12.42 16.43 20.90
C TYR A 263 -11.54 17.58 20.35
N PRO A 264 -11.09 18.54 21.19
CA PRO A 264 -10.31 19.67 20.73
C PRO A 264 -9.01 19.22 20.07
N LEU A 265 -8.57 19.97 19.06
CA LEU A 265 -7.22 19.80 18.52
C LEU A 265 -6.18 20.17 19.59
N SER A 266 -5.08 19.42 19.63
CA SER A 266 -3.96 19.74 20.53
C SER A 266 -3.28 21.06 20.10
N ASP A 267 -2.64 21.70 21.04
CA ASP A 267 -1.79 22.85 20.71
C ASP A 267 -0.63 22.43 19.80
N TYR A 268 -0.18 21.17 19.88
CA TYR A 268 0.86 20.64 19.00
C TYR A 268 0.38 20.60 17.53
N THR A 269 -0.78 20.03 17.25
CA THR A 269 -1.36 19.98 15.89
C THR A 269 -1.61 21.39 15.35
N LEU A 270 -2.18 22.28 16.18
CA LEU A 270 -2.40 23.68 15.81
C LEU A 270 -1.09 24.43 15.53
N ASP A 271 -0.06 24.22 16.35
CA ASP A 271 1.25 24.84 16.17
C ASP A 271 1.96 24.28 14.92
N GLY A 272 1.86 22.99 14.66
CA GLY A 272 2.36 22.36 13.44
C GLY A 272 1.73 23.00 12.20
N MET A 273 0.39 23.05 12.14
CA MET A 273 -0.34 23.65 11.04
C MET A 273 -0.05 25.15 10.85
N ILE A 274 -0.06 25.94 11.94
CA ILE A 274 0.27 27.38 11.87
C ILE A 274 1.71 27.60 11.42
N THR A 275 2.64 26.73 11.80
CA THR A 275 4.05 26.79 11.39
C THR A 275 4.16 26.48 9.90
N TYR A 276 3.50 25.43 9.42
CA TYR A 276 3.41 25.09 8.00
C TYR A 276 2.90 26.30 7.17
N LEU A 277 1.73 26.84 7.55
CA LEU A 277 1.13 28.00 6.86
C LEU A 277 2.05 29.23 6.83
N LYS A 278 2.79 29.47 7.93
CA LYS A 278 3.78 30.55 7.98
C LYS A 278 4.97 30.31 7.06
N ASN A 279 5.41 29.08 6.92
CA ASN A 279 6.48 28.73 5.99
C ASN A 279 6.05 28.94 4.54
N VAL A 280 4.81 28.53 4.19
CA VAL A 280 4.20 28.78 2.88
C VAL A 280 4.15 30.28 2.57
N THR A 281 3.72 31.10 3.52
CA THR A 281 3.54 32.57 3.32
C THR A 281 4.82 33.38 3.42
N LYS A 282 5.91 32.80 3.95
CA LYS A 282 7.19 33.50 4.16
C LYS A 282 7.87 33.90 2.85
N ASN A 283 7.76 33.06 1.82
CA ASN A 283 8.40 33.23 0.51
C ASN A 283 7.40 33.69 -0.55
N LYS A 284 6.53 34.64 -0.19
CA LYS A 284 5.42 35.10 -1.00
C LYS A 284 5.78 35.51 -2.44
N GLU A 285 6.95 36.12 -2.63
CA GLU A 285 7.38 36.67 -3.93
C GLU A 285 7.96 35.60 -4.87
N ASP A 286 8.44 34.46 -4.30
CA ASP A 286 9.14 33.39 -5.02
C ASP A 286 8.57 32.00 -4.62
N TYR A 287 7.24 31.86 -4.54
CA TYR A 287 6.65 30.57 -4.19
C TYR A 287 6.74 29.60 -5.38
N TYR A 288 7.42 28.48 -5.18
CA TYR A 288 7.82 27.56 -6.26
C TYR A 288 6.71 27.07 -7.19
N LEU A 289 5.48 26.90 -6.69
CA LEU A 289 4.34 26.46 -7.52
C LEU A 289 4.01 27.46 -8.64
N VAL A 290 4.29 28.75 -8.47
CA VAL A 290 4.08 29.75 -9.53
C VAL A 290 4.96 29.43 -10.72
N ASP A 291 6.27 29.27 -10.49
CA ASP A 291 7.25 28.95 -11.54
C ASP A 291 6.97 27.58 -12.16
N LEU A 292 6.64 26.57 -11.33
CA LEU A 292 6.30 25.24 -11.79
C LEU A 292 5.08 25.24 -12.73
N LEU A 293 3.98 25.88 -12.35
CA LEU A 293 2.79 25.96 -13.16
C LEU A 293 3.02 26.76 -14.45
N GLN A 294 3.77 27.86 -14.38
CA GLN A 294 4.15 28.63 -15.56
C GLN A 294 5.01 27.79 -16.52
N GLN A 295 5.93 27.02 -15.98
CA GLN A 295 6.75 26.06 -16.76
C GLN A 295 5.85 25.00 -17.42
N LYS A 296 4.95 24.35 -16.68
CA LYS A 296 3.98 23.39 -17.24
C LYS A 296 3.14 24.01 -18.35
N ILE A 297 2.59 25.20 -18.15
CA ILE A 297 1.80 25.93 -19.16
C ILE A 297 2.64 26.22 -20.40
N SER A 298 3.91 26.63 -20.26
CA SER A 298 4.79 26.90 -21.38
C SER A 298 5.01 25.68 -22.29
N GLN A 299 4.94 24.48 -21.74
CA GLN A 299 5.11 23.20 -22.43
C GLN A 299 3.83 22.68 -23.08
N CYS A 300 2.65 23.24 -22.79
CA CYS A 300 1.37 22.81 -23.35
C CYS A 300 1.29 23.11 -24.86
N GLU A 301 1.38 22.09 -25.70
CA GLU A 301 1.30 22.25 -27.17
C GLU A 301 -0.08 22.63 -27.67
N PHE A 302 -1.14 22.33 -26.92
CA PHE A 302 -2.53 22.65 -27.23
C PHE A 302 -2.91 24.12 -26.98
N LEU A 303 -2.03 24.91 -26.35
CA LEU A 303 -2.24 26.35 -26.12
C LEU A 303 -1.50 27.17 -27.15
N THR A 304 -2.15 28.25 -27.60
CA THR A 304 -1.52 29.31 -28.41
C THR A 304 -0.52 30.12 -27.55
N THR A 305 0.38 30.82 -28.18
CA THR A 305 1.35 31.70 -27.48
C THR A 305 0.67 32.77 -26.62
N GLU A 306 -0.44 33.32 -27.09
CA GLU A 306 -1.23 34.31 -26.35
C GLU A 306 -1.88 33.70 -25.12
N GLU A 307 -2.47 32.49 -25.26
CA GLU A 307 -3.07 31.76 -24.14
C GLU A 307 -2.02 31.38 -23.09
N LYS A 308 -0.83 30.88 -23.51
CA LYS A 308 0.27 30.60 -22.59
C LYS A 308 0.66 31.81 -21.76
N THR A 309 0.80 32.98 -22.39
CA THR A 309 1.10 34.23 -21.68
C THR A 309 -0.02 34.60 -20.71
N THR A 310 -1.27 34.57 -21.19
CA THR A 310 -2.44 34.91 -20.36
C THR A 310 -2.56 33.99 -19.14
N TYR A 311 -2.44 32.66 -19.32
CA TYR A 311 -2.56 31.72 -18.20
C TYR A 311 -1.36 31.80 -17.24
N SER A 312 -0.14 32.04 -17.74
CA SER A 312 1.02 32.28 -16.88
C SER A 312 0.87 33.53 -16.01
N ASP A 313 0.35 34.64 -16.59
CA ASP A 313 0.07 35.86 -15.84
C ASP A 313 -1.06 35.64 -14.82
N ASN A 314 -2.08 34.86 -15.19
CA ASN A 314 -3.16 34.48 -14.28
C ASN A 314 -2.66 33.66 -13.10
N VAL A 315 -1.74 32.71 -13.29
CA VAL A 315 -1.15 31.92 -12.17
C VAL A 315 -0.60 32.86 -11.11
N ALA A 316 0.31 33.77 -11.47
CA ALA A 316 0.88 34.72 -10.51
C ALA A 316 -0.20 35.59 -9.83
N THR A 317 -1.18 36.07 -10.61
CA THR A 317 -2.29 36.89 -10.10
C THR A 317 -3.17 36.12 -9.11
N TYR A 318 -3.45 34.83 -9.37
CA TYR A 318 -4.29 34.00 -8.52
C TYR A 318 -3.57 33.61 -7.23
N PHE A 319 -2.26 33.34 -7.30
CA PHE A 319 -1.47 33.13 -6.09
C PHE A 319 -1.48 34.37 -5.18
N ASP A 320 -1.28 35.55 -5.71
CA ASP A 320 -1.32 36.81 -4.96
C ASP A 320 -2.72 37.14 -4.41
N SER A 321 -3.77 36.84 -5.17
CA SER A 321 -5.14 37.26 -4.84
C SER A 321 -5.91 36.25 -4.02
N TYR A 322 -5.63 34.97 -4.12
CA TYR A 322 -6.40 33.89 -3.48
C TYR A 322 -5.54 32.99 -2.59
N PHE A 323 -4.43 32.43 -3.12
CA PHE A 323 -3.63 31.46 -2.41
C PHE A 323 -3.00 32.06 -1.15
N MET A 324 -2.18 33.09 -1.29
CA MET A 324 -1.50 33.72 -0.14
C MET A 324 -2.47 34.31 0.88
N PRO A 325 -3.50 35.07 0.49
CA PRO A 325 -4.49 35.57 1.43
C PRO A 325 -5.25 34.48 2.18
N ALA A 326 -5.58 33.35 1.54
CA ALA A 326 -6.25 32.23 2.19
C ALA A 326 -5.38 31.64 3.32
N HIS A 327 -4.09 31.44 3.06
CA HIS A 327 -3.14 30.92 4.06
C HIS A 327 -2.92 31.93 5.20
N GLU A 328 -2.75 33.22 4.90
CA GLU A 328 -2.60 34.28 5.90
C GLU A 328 -3.85 34.40 6.81
N GLN A 329 -5.05 34.27 6.21
CA GLN A 329 -6.31 34.30 6.94
C GLN A 329 -6.47 33.08 7.82
N LEU A 330 -6.16 31.88 7.32
CA LEU A 330 -6.27 30.65 8.09
C LEU A 330 -5.36 30.67 9.35
N ILE A 331 -4.14 31.23 9.26
CA ILE A 331 -3.28 31.47 10.43
C ILE A 331 -4.01 32.30 11.49
N THR A 332 -4.67 33.38 11.04
CA THR A 332 -5.41 34.30 11.91
C THR A 332 -6.57 33.57 12.60
N ASP A 333 -7.30 32.77 11.83
CA ASP A 333 -8.53 32.09 12.28
C ASP A 333 -8.25 30.89 13.18
N LEU A 334 -7.13 30.17 13.01
CA LEU A 334 -6.72 29.06 13.85
C LEU A 334 -6.08 29.50 15.19
N THR A 335 -5.39 30.65 15.20
CA THR A 335 -4.67 31.13 16.39
C THR A 335 -5.52 31.22 17.66
N PRO A 336 -6.81 31.63 17.65
CA PRO A 336 -7.66 31.70 18.85
C PRO A 336 -8.00 30.35 19.50
N TYR A 337 -7.79 29.25 18.78
CA TYR A 337 -8.03 27.89 19.33
C TYR A 337 -6.87 27.35 20.14
N LYS A 338 -5.69 27.96 20.09
CA LYS A 338 -4.56 27.61 20.93
C LYS A 338 -4.89 27.78 22.41
N GLY A 339 -4.47 26.83 23.24
CA GLY A 339 -4.77 26.80 24.68
C GLY A 339 -6.21 26.37 25.01
N LYS A 340 -7.02 25.98 24.03
CA LYS A 340 -8.39 25.44 24.27
C LYS A 340 -8.35 23.96 24.63
N CYS A 341 -7.31 23.23 24.24
CA CYS A 341 -7.08 21.87 24.66
C CYS A 341 -6.58 21.86 26.12
N THR A 342 -7.37 21.29 27.02
CA THR A 342 -7.02 21.20 28.45
C THR A 342 -6.19 19.96 28.70
N GLY A 343 -4.89 20.08 28.55
CA GLY A 343 -3.94 19.01 28.84
C GLY A 343 -2.96 18.78 27.70
N ASN A 344 -1.76 18.38 28.06
CA ASN A 344 -0.76 18.00 27.07
C ASN A 344 -1.24 16.73 26.34
N TRP A 345 -1.26 16.74 25.01
CA TRP A 345 -1.58 15.58 24.18
C TRP A 345 -3.03 15.06 24.35
N ALA A 346 -3.99 15.94 24.66
CA ALA A 346 -5.39 15.54 24.85
C ALA A 346 -6.09 15.05 23.57
N ASN A 347 -5.46 15.21 22.41
CA ASN A 347 -5.97 14.69 21.14
C ASN A 347 -5.49 13.28 20.78
N TYR A 348 -4.64 12.62 21.56
CA TYR A 348 -4.37 11.20 21.30
C TYR A 348 -5.53 10.35 21.81
N LEU A 349 -5.89 9.30 21.04
CA LEU A 349 -7.20 8.64 21.21
C LEU A 349 -7.40 8.02 22.60
N ALA A 350 -6.37 7.46 23.24
CA ALA A 350 -6.50 6.89 24.58
C ALA A 350 -6.92 7.93 25.65
N ALA A 351 -6.66 9.22 25.45
CA ALA A 351 -7.08 10.28 26.39
C ALA A 351 -8.59 10.47 26.42
N TYR A 352 -9.30 10.10 25.34
CA TYR A 352 -10.77 10.14 25.27
C TYR A 352 -11.43 8.90 25.87
N GLY A 353 -10.68 8.05 26.58
CA GLY A 353 -11.20 6.90 27.31
C GLY A 353 -11.67 5.76 26.41
N VAL A 354 -12.88 5.24 26.69
CA VAL A 354 -13.41 4.09 25.94
C VAL A 354 -13.67 4.46 24.48
N VAL A 355 -14.23 5.62 24.19
CA VAL A 355 -14.54 6.08 22.84
C VAL A 355 -13.26 6.14 22.00
N GLY A 356 -12.25 6.87 22.44
CA GLY A 356 -11.00 7.00 21.68
C GLY A 356 -10.27 5.68 21.48
N LYS A 357 -10.31 4.78 22.48
CA LYS A 357 -9.72 3.44 22.31
C LYS A 357 -10.48 2.59 21.30
N SER A 358 -11.81 2.70 21.25
CA SER A 358 -12.60 2.00 20.26
C SER A 358 -12.41 2.55 18.86
N ASP A 359 -12.22 3.87 18.74
CA ASP A 359 -11.88 4.51 17.47
C ASP A 359 -10.50 4.04 16.98
N TYR A 360 -9.51 3.97 17.86
CA TYR A 360 -8.19 3.42 17.50
C TYR A 360 -8.29 1.94 17.09
N GLU A 361 -9.05 1.12 17.83
CA GLU A 361 -9.27 -0.28 17.47
C GLU A 361 -9.91 -0.41 16.09
N PHE A 362 -10.92 0.40 15.80
CA PHE A 362 -11.56 0.44 14.48
C PHE A 362 -10.56 0.84 13.40
N THR A 363 -9.86 1.97 13.58
CA THR A 363 -8.87 2.47 12.63
C THR A 363 -7.76 1.44 12.38
N LEU A 364 -7.25 0.78 13.42
CA LEU A 364 -6.23 -0.25 13.29
C LEU A 364 -6.73 -1.45 12.48
N LYS A 365 -7.95 -1.93 12.76
CA LYS A 365 -8.55 -3.06 12.02
C LYS A 365 -8.79 -2.72 10.57
N SER A 366 -9.28 -1.52 10.29
CA SER A 366 -9.49 -0.98 8.95
C SER A 366 -8.16 -0.84 8.19
N THR A 367 -7.16 -0.18 8.79
CA THR A 367 -5.81 -0.03 8.21
C THR A 367 -5.21 -1.38 7.83
N LEU A 368 -5.30 -2.37 8.72
CA LEU A 368 -4.76 -3.71 8.47
C LEU A 368 -5.65 -4.56 7.54
N GLY A 369 -6.94 -4.24 7.43
CA GLY A 369 -7.92 -5.14 6.79
C GLY A 369 -8.03 -6.48 7.54
N LEU A 370 -7.98 -6.44 8.88
CA LEU A 370 -8.11 -7.60 9.77
C LEU A 370 -9.31 -7.40 10.71
N HIS A 371 -10.50 -7.78 10.25
CA HIS A 371 -11.77 -7.49 10.94
C HIS A 371 -11.88 -8.18 12.31
N ASN A 372 -11.27 -9.36 12.47
CA ASN A 372 -11.30 -10.16 13.70
C ASN A 372 -10.00 -10.10 14.50
N LEU A 373 -9.24 -9.00 14.42
CA LEU A 373 -7.98 -8.83 15.13
C LEU A 373 -8.21 -8.85 16.65
N ASP A 374 -7.47 -9.72 17.36
CA ASP A 374 -7.35 -9.70 18.82
C ASP A 374 -6.19 -8.77 19.20
N LEU A 375 -6.51 -7.64 19.83
CA LEU A 375 -5.53 -6.60 20.18
C LEU A 375 -4.46 -7.08 21.17
N ASN A 376 -4.78 -8.05 22.05
CA ASN A 376 -3.78 -8.58 22.96
C ASN A 376 -2.76 -9.43 22.20
N LYS A 377 -3.22 -10.30 21.30
CA LYS A 377 -2.36 -11.09 20.43
C LYS A 377 -1.54 -10.21 19.48
N TYR A 378 -2.15 -9.15 18.95
CA TYR A 378 -1.44 -8.17 18.16
C TYR A 378 -0.27 -7.55 18.94
N ASN A 379 -0.54 -7.12 20.16
CA ASN A 379 0.48 -6.53 21.03
C ASN A 379 1.59 -7.54 21.40
N GLU A 380 1.23 -8.79 21.71
CA GLU A 380 2.18 -9.89 21.97
C GLU A 380 3.05 -10.16 20.74
N TYR A 381 2.45 -10.22 19.55
CA TYR A 381 3.15 -10.41 18.28
C TYR A 381 4.18 -9.32 18.01
N LEU A 382 3.83 -8.03 18.28
CA LEU A 382 4.79 -6.93 18.16
C LEU A 382 5.97 -7.10 19.14
N ASP A 383 5.71 -7.46 20.41
CA ASP A 383 6.75 -7.64 21.42
C ASP A 383 7.69 -8.80 21.07
N GLU A 384 7.16 -9.91 20.57
CA GLU A 384 7.95 -11.09 20.15
C GLU A 384 8.86 -10.74 18.94
N ASN A 385 8.33 -10.04 17.95
CA ASN A 385 9.11 -9.65 16.77
C ASN A 385 10.15 -8.56 17.09
N ILE A 386 9.83 -7.58 17.93
CA ILE A 386 10.80 -6.60 18.40
C ILE A 386 11.95 -7.31 19.11
N LYS A 387 11.64 -8.26 20.01
CA LYS A 387 12.67 -9.05 20.70
C LYS A 387 13.50 -9.86 19.71
N LYS A 388 12.88 -10.61 18.79
CA LYS A 388 13.52 -11.44 17.76
C LYS A 388 14.55 -10.65 16.95
N TYR A 389 14.14 -9.50 16.44
CA TYR A 389 15.00 -8.69 15.59
C TYR A 389 16.03 -7.85 16.35
N ASN A 390 15.73 -7.45 17.60
CA ASN A 390 16.72 -6.81 18.47
C ASN A 390 17.84 -7.79 18.88
N ASP A 391 17.49 -9.03 19.23
CA ASP A 391 18.48 -10.09 19.51
C ASP A 391 19.36 -10.35 18.27
N LYS A 392 18.78 -10.39 17.07
CA LYS A 392 19.50 -10.56 15.80
C LYS A 392 20.41 -9.36 15.49
N LEU A 393 19.93 -8.12 15.72
CA LEU A 393 20.73 -6.91 15.56
C LEU A 393 21.94 -6.90 16.48
N ASN A 394 21.73 -7.20 17.76
CA ASN A 394 22.83 -7.28 18.74
C ASN A 394 23.88 -8.34 18.36
N ALA A 395 23.44 -9.50 17.87
CA ALA A 395 24.36 -10.53 17.37
C ALA A 395 25.14 -10.02 16.13
N THR A 396 24.50 -9.28 15.25
CA THR A 396 25.11 -8.70 14.05
C THR A 396 26.14 -7.60 14.40
N ILE A 397 25.82 -6.70 15.34
CA ILE A 397 26.77 -5.71 15.86
C ILE A 397 27.98 -6.39 16.49
N ASN A 398 27.77 -7.47 17.25
CA ASN A 398 28.88 -8.24 17.82
C ASN A 398 29.76 -8.90 16.74
N ARG A 399 29.20 -9.30 15.59
CA ARG A 399 29.97 -9.79 14.43
C ARG A 399 30.78 -8.65 13.80
N ALA A 400 30.17 -7.48 13.61
CA ALA A 400 30.85 -6.29 13.07
C ALA A 400 32.05 -5.87 13.96
N ASN A 401 31.87 -5.86 15.28
CA ASN A 401 32.92 -5.50 16.24
C ASN A 401 34.11 -6.48 16.27
N ARG A 402 33.96 -7.67 15.68
CA ARG A 402 35.05 -8.66 15.56
C ARG A 402 35.79 -8.60 14.23
N LEU A 403 35.40 -7.70 13.33
CA LEU A 403 36.10 -7.48 12.08
C LEU A 403 37.50 -6.90 12.36
N ASN A 404 38.48 -7.20 11.48
CA ASN A 404 39.75 -6.52 11.53
C ASN A 404 39.60 -5.03 11.16
N SER A 405 40.59 -4.21 11.44
CA SER A 405 40.51 -2.75 11.28
C SER A 405 40.16 -2.31 9.85
N SER A 406 40.65 -3.02 8.82
CA SER A 406 40.33 -2.69 7.42
C SER A 406 38.87 -3.00 7.07
N ASP A 407 38.40 -4.18 7.46
CA ASP A 407 37.04 -4.63 7.21
C ASP A 407 36.03 -3.82 8.01
N TYR A 408 36.36 -3.44 9.27
CA TYR A 408 35.53 -2.56 10.08
C TYR A 408 35.43 -1.14 9.48
N ALA A 409 36.53 -0.62 8.96
CA ALA A 409 36.53 0.68 8.26
C ALA A 409 35.67 0.61 6.99
N LEU A 410 35.69 -0.48 6.23
CA LEU A 410 34.79 -0.70 5.09
C LEU A 410 33.32 -0.78 5.56
N PHE A 411 33.02 -1.58 6.56
CA PHE A 411 31.67 -1.68 7.12
C PHE A 411 31.12 -0.30 7.52
N THR A 412 31.94 0.51 8.21
CA THR A 412 31.54 1.87 8.63
C THR A 412 31.26 2.79 7.45
N ARG A 413 32.08 2.73 6.37
CA ARG A 413 31.82 3.53 5.15
C ARG A 413 30.50 3.14 4.49
N LEU A 414 30.24 1.82 4.38
CA LEU A 414 29.01 1.32 3.77
C LEU A 414 27.76 1.69 4.61
N VAL A 415 27.83 1.61 5.93
CA VAL A 415 26.76 2.08 6.83
C VAL A 415 26.53 3.60 6.68
N ASN A 416 27.60 4.36 6.46
CA ASN A 416 27.54 5.81 6.27
C ASN A 416 27.22 6.22 4.82
N GLY A 417 26.73 5.31 3.96
CA GLY A 417 26.14 5.65 2.69
C GLY A 417 27.00 5.43 1.45
N GLU A 418 28.23 4.90 1.58
CA GLU A 418 28.96 4.44 0.39
C GLU A 418 28.19 3.29 -0.27
N SER A 419 28.00 3.37 -1.59
CA SER A 419 27.18 2.40 -2.32
C SER A 419 27.75 0.97 -2.23
N VAL A 420 27.00 0.06 -1.63
CA VAL A 420 27.36 -1.36 -1.54
C VAL A 420 27.34 -2.06 -2.90
N VAL A 421 26.54 -1.55 -3.83
CA VAL A 421 26.45 -2.08 -5.21
C VAL A 421 27.36 -1.35 -6.19
N GLY A 422 28.04 -0.29 -5.75
CA GLY A 422 28.94 0.49 -6.60
C GLY A 422 28.23 1.34 -7.65
N ILE A 423 26.96 1.67 -7.42
CA ILE A 423 26.12 2.50 -8.29
C ILE A 423 25.73 3.73 -7.49
N ASP A 424 26.08 4.91 -8.00
CA ASP A 424 25.74 6.21 -7.39
C ASP A 424 24.66 6.97 -8.18
N ASP A 425 24.39 6.55 -9.41
CA ASP A 425 23.46 7.17 -10.34
C ASP A 425 22.07 6.53 -10.19
N PRO A 426 21.03 7.27 -9.79
CA PRO A 426 19.68 6.72 -9.61
C PRO A 426 19.08 6.08 -10.87
N GLU A 427 19.39 6.59 -12.06
CA GLU A 427 18.90 5.96 -13.30
C GLU A 427 19.48 4.54 -13.48
N LYS A 428 20.75 4.34 -13.12
CA LYS A 428 21.38 3.01 -13.14
C LYS A 428 20.90 2.12 -11.98
N MET A 429 20.48 2.72 -10.87
CA MET A 429 19.83 1.95 -9.79
C MET A 429 18.52 1.31 -10.27
N VAL A 430 17.76 1.97 -11.16
CA VAL A 430 16.55 1.38 -11.77
C VAL A 430 16.90 0.09 -12.52
N ASP A 431 17.98 0.05 -13.30
CA ASP A 431 18.37 -1.17 -14.02
C ASP A 431 18.77 -2.30 -13.06
N TYR A 432 19.51 -1.97 -12.00
CA TYR A 432 19.83 -2.94 -10.93
C TYR A 432 18.57 -3.49 -10.26
N LEU A 433 17.60 -2.65 -9.97
CA LEU A 433 16.33 -3.04 -9.36
C LEU A 433 15.45 -3.86 -10.32
N LYS A 434 15.47 -3.59 -11.62
CA LYS A 434 14.82 -4.45 -12.63
C LYS A 434 15.43 -5.86 -12.65
N ASP A 435 16.75 -6.00 -12.49
CA ASP A 435 17.38 -7.32 -12.39
C ASP A 435 17.04 -8.04 -11.09
N PHE A 436 16.97 -7.30 -9.98
CA PHE A 436 16.46 -7.82 -8.70
C PHE A 436 15.00 -8.30 -8.84
N ALA A 437 14.13 -7.50 -9.42
CA ALA A 437 12.71 -7.81 -9.60
C ALA A 437 12.49 -9.14 -10.32
N LYS A 438 13.27 -9.45 -11.34
CA LYS A 438 13.20 -10.73 -12.09
C LYS A 438 13.37 -11.96 -11.19
N THR A 439 13.94 -11.80 -10.00
CA THR A 439 14.15 -12.92 -9.07
C THR A 439 12.94 -13.20 -8.20
N ILE A 440 12.09 -12.20 -7.93
CA ILE A 440 10.99 -12.31 -6.97
C ILE A 440 9.59 -12.05 -7.54
N VAL A 441 9.47 -11.43 -8.72
CA VAL A 441 8.17 -11.15 -9.33
C VAL A 441 8.14 -11.54 -10.81
N PRO A 442 6.94 -11.82 -11.40
CA PRO A 442 6.82 -12.08 -12.82
C PRO A 442 7.14 -10.85 -13.68
N ASP A 443 7.38 -11.08 -14.97
CA ASP A 443 7.50 -9.96 -15.91
C ASP A 443 6.11 -9.31 -16.11
N LEU A 444 6.08 -7.98 -16.23
CA LEU A 444 4.88 -7.27 -16.64
C LEU A 444 4.57 -7.56 -18.13
N ALA A 445 3.30 -7.65 -18.49
CA ALA A 445 2.89 -7.82 -19.89
C ALA A 445 3.38 -6.63 -20.75
N THR A 446 3.32 -5.41 -20.19
CA THR A 446 3.91 -4.19 -20.77
C THR A 446 4.78 -3.53 -19.72
N SER A 447 6.08 -3.40 -19.99
CA SER A 447 7.01 -2.71 -19.10
C SER A 447 7.04 -1.22 -19.42
N PRO A 448 6.78 -0.32 -18.45
CA PRO A 448 6.84 1.11 -18.68
C PRO A 448 8.27 1.62 -18.82
N ASN A 449 8.42 2.78 -19.44
CA ASN A 449 9.64 3.57 -19.34
C ASN A 449 9.67 4.25 -17.97
N ILE A 450 10.67 3.92 -17.14
CA ILE A 450 10.82 4.50 -15.79
C ILE A 450 11.80 5.66 -15.87
N THR A 451 11.37 6.82 -15.41
CA THR A 451 12.17 8.05 -15.38
C THR A 451 12.28 8.58 -13.97
N ILE A 452 13.49 9.00 -13.59
CA ILE A 452 13.72 9.68 -12.32
C ILE A 452 13.39 11.16 -12.47
N LYS A 453 12.57 11.66 -11.55
CA LYS A 453 12.32 13.10 -11.35
C LYS A 453 12.93 13.53 -10.02
N TYR A 454 13.12 14.81 -9.86
CA TYR A 454 13.56 15.40 -8.59
C TYR A 454 12.51 16.38 -8.10
N MET A 455 12.27 16.38 -6.77
CA MET A 455 11.48 17.42 -6.13
C MET A 455 12.11 18.79 -6.43
N ASP A 456 11.29 19.82 -6.53
CA ASP A 456 11.82 21.17 -6.50
C ASP A 456 12.45 21.48 -5.12
N GLU A 457 13.31 22.52 -5.08
CA GLU A 457 14.12 22.82 -3.89
C GLU A 457 13.24 23.13 -2.66
N ALA A 458 12.12 23.82 -2.82
CA ALA A 458 11.27 24.20 -1.70
C ALA A 458 10.46 23.02 -1.15
N THR A 459 9.97 22.16 -2.03
CA THR A 459 9.35 20.88 -1.62
C THR A 459 10.38 19.98 -0.94
N ALA A 460 11.59 19.90 -1.49
CA ALA A 460 12.67 19.10 -0.93
C ALA A 460 13.10 19.56 0.47
N GLU A 461 13.13 20.87 0.73
CA GLU A 461 13.45 21.43 2.05
C GLU A 461 12.36 21.17 3.09
N SER A 462 11.10 21.09 2.66
CA SER A 462 9.95 20.87 3.55
C SER A 462 9.60 19.40 3.76
N SER A 463 10.02 18.53 2.83
CA SER A 463 9.72 17.10 2.84
C SER A 463 10.78 16.29 3.58
N ASN A 464 10.33 15.42 4.48
CA ASN A 464 11.18 14.40 5.11
C ASN A 464 11.29 13.13 4.24
N ALA A 465 10.50 13.02 3.15
CA ALA A 465 10.54 11.88 2.27
C ALA A 465 11.83 11.88 1.43
N LEU A 466 12.47 10.73 1.30
CA LEU A 466 13.63 10.53 0.45
C LEU A 466 13.21 10.37 -1.02
N ALA A 467 12.07 9.73 -1.24
CA ALA A 467 11.44 9.54 -2.54
C ALA A 467 9.94 9.31 -2.37
N TYR A 468 9.20 9.40 -3.48
CA TYR A 468 7.82 8.94 -3.56
C TYR A 468 7.47 8.48 -4.98
N TYR A 469 6.45 7.62 -5.07
CA TYR A 469 5.81 7.24 -6.31
C TYR A 469 4.35 7.70 -6.31
N MET A 470 3.93 8.31 -7.40
CA MET A 470 2.52 8.64 -7.61
C MET A 470 1.93 7.76 -8.73
N LYS A 471 0.77 7.18 -8.45
CA LYS A 471 0.05 6.33 -9.41
C LYS A 471 -0.20 7.09 -10.71
N SER A 472 0.07 6.44 -11.84
CA SER A 472 -0.27 6.97 -13.16
C SER A 472 -1.73 6.65 -13.52
N ALA A 473 -2.27 7.34 -14.54
CA ALA A 473 -3.61 7.07 -15.03
C ALA A 473 -3.76 5.62 -15.53
N LEU A 474 -4.96 5.04 -15.39
CA LEU A 474 -5.26 3.66 -15.78
C LEU A 474 -5.00 3.42 -17.27
N ASP A 475 -5.19 4.42 -18.11
CA ASP A 475 -4.95 4.41 -19.55
C ASP A 475 -3.58 5.00 -19.96
N ASN A 476 -2.60 5.04 -19.03
CA ASN A 476 -1.21 5.41 -19.32
C ASN A 476 -0.31 4.17 -19.16
N ASP A 477 0.17 3.62 -20.26
CA ASP A 477 1.07 2.45 -20.28
C ASP A 477 2.51 2.79 -20.67
N GLU A 478 2.83 4.08 -20.88
CA GLU A 478 4.09 4.47 -21.51
C GLU A 478 5.18 4.85 -20.50
N ASN A 479 4.84 5.69 -19.52
CA ASN A 479 5.84 6.29 -18.63
C ASN A 479 5.40 6.24 -17.18
N GLU A 480 6.34 5.88 -16.32
CA GLU A 480 6.21 5.93 -14.86
C GLU A 480 7.36 6.75 -14.28
N TYR A 481 7.12 7.37 -13.13
CA TYR A 481 8.07 8.29 -12.52
C TYR A 481 8.33 7.94 -11.07
N ILE A 482 9.61 7.94 -10.65
CA ILE A 482 10.02 7.95 -9.25
C ILE A 482 10.56 9.35 -8.98
N THR A 483 10.00 10.03 -7.97
CA THR A 483 10.45 11.38 -7.60
C THR A 483 11.35 11.29 -6.38
N LEU A 484 12.59 11.78 -6.49
CA LEU A 484 13.60 11.78 -5.45
C LEU A 484 13.73 13.16 -4.81
N ASN A 485 14.01 13.20 -3.51
CA ASN A 485 14.41 14.40 -2.83
C ASN A 485 15.90 14.68 -3.14
N PRO A 486 16.26 15.75 -3.88
CA PRO A 486 17.64 16.03 -4.27
C PRO A 486 18.56 16.37 -3.11
N LEU A 487 18.00 16.78 -1.96
CA LEU A 487 18.79 17.18 -0.77
C LEU A 487 19.21 15.98 0.07
N THR A 488 18.44 14.91 0.08
CA THR A 488 18.65 13.75 0.97
C THR A 488 18.99 12.46 0.24
N SER A 489 18.48 12.27 -1.00
CA SER A 489 18.67 11.03 -1.76
C SER A 489 20.12 10.75 -2.19
N LEU A 490 21.03 11.72 -2.08
CA LEU A 490 22.44 11.55 -2.48
C LEU A 490 23.38 11.31 -1.29
N ASP A 491 22.89 11.43 -0.06
CA ASP A 491 23.73 11.31 1.15
C ASP A 491 24.03 9.85 1.49
N ASN A 492 23.01 8.98 1.45
CA ASN A 492 23.16 7.55 1.68
C ASN A 492 22.63 6.75 0.47
N LYS A 493 23.55 6.21 -0.33
CA LYS A 493 23.23 5.48 -1.56
C LYS A 493 22.48 4.16 -1.31
N ASN A 494 22.71 3.54 -0.15
CA ASN A 494 22.07 2.29 0.21
C ASN A 494 20.60 2.52 0.62
N ASP A 495 20.33 3.60 1.36
CA ASP A 495 18.97 3.99 1.71
C ASP A 495 18.22 4.44 0.46
N THR A 496 18.85 5.19 -0.44
CA THR A 496 18.26 5.57 -1.73
C THR A 496 17.89 4.35 -2.56
N LEU A 497 18.77 3.36 -2.68
CA LEU A 497 18.49 2.13 -3.42
C LEU A 497 17.33 1.36 -2.80
N ALA A 498 17.27 1.25 -1.46
CA ALA A 498 16.20 0.58 -0.75
C ALA A 498 14.86 1.33 -0.90
N THR A 499 14.86 2.67 -0.83
CA THR A 499 13.67 3.49 -1.06
C THR A 499 13.21 3.42 -2.51
N MET A 500 14.12 3.41 -3.48
CA MET A 500 13.74 3.21 -4.89
C MET A 500 13.19 1.81 -5.17
N ALA A 501 13.58 0.79 -4.41
CA ALA A 501 12.95 -0.53 -4.48
C ALA A 501 11.52 -0.49 -3.91
N HIS A 502 11.32 0.24 -2.82
CA HIS A 502 10.02 0.44 -2.16
C HIS A 502 9.05 1.23 -3.06
N GLU A 503 9.46 2.42 -3.53
CA GLU A 503 8.61 3.29 -4.35
C GLU A 503 8.44 2.78 -5.78
N GLY A 504 9.51 2.21 -6.34
CA GLY A 504 9.59 1.86 -7.76
C GLY A 504 9.46 0.36 -8.01
N TYR A 505 10.61 -0.27 -8.23
CA TYR A 505 10.70 -1.62 -8.78
C TYR A 505 11.46 -2.56 -7.84
N PRO A 506 10.82 -3.61 -7.29
CA PRO A 506 9.45 -4.07 -7.56
C PRO A 506 8.39 -3.68 -6.51
N GLY A 507 8.51 -2.53 -5.86
CA GLY A 507 7.59 -2.03 -4.84
C GLY A 507 6.27 -1.47 -5.38
N HIS A 508 5.87 -0.27 -4.92
CA HIS A 508 4.58 0.36 -5.23
C HIS A 508 4.29 0.49 -6.72
N MET A 509 5.25 1.02 -7.50
CA MET A 509 5.09 1.19 -8.95
C MET A 509 4.82 -0.15 -9.64
N TYR A 510 5.66 -1.16 -9.37
CA TYR A 510 5.51 -2.48 -9.99
C TYR A 510 4.15 -3.11 -9.62
N ALA A 511 3.77 -3.09 -8.34
CA ALA A 511 2.53 -3.67 -7.87
C ALA A 511 1.30 -2.99 -8.50
N TYR A 512 1.33 -1.66 -8.62
CA TYR A 512 0.28 -0.92 -9.31
C TYR A 512 0.21 -1.25 -10.80
N MET A 513 1.36 -1.31 -11.49
CA MET A 513 1.42 -1.72 -12.90
C MET A 513 0.93 -3.14 -13.11
N TYR A 514 1.23 -4.06 -12.20
CA TYR A 514 0.74 -5.43 -12.23
C TYR A 514 -0.80 -5.46 -12.08
N SER A 515 -1.33 -4.70 -11.12
CA SER A 515 -2.79 -4.54 -10.93
C SER A 515 -3.48 -3.93 -12.16
N LYS A 516 -2.89 -2.87 -12.78
CA LYS A 516 -3.41 -2.26 -14.01
C LYS A 516 -3.56 -3.27 -15.15
N GLN A 517 -2.63 -4.22 -15.27
CA GLN A 517 -2.59 -5.24 -16.32
C GLN A 517 -3.38 -6.50 -15.97
N SER A 518 -3.95 -6.59 -14.78
CA SER A 518 -4.82 -7.69 -14.37
C SER A 518 -6.26 -7.49 -14.85
N ASP A 519 -7.03 -8.56 -14.85
CA ASP A 519 -8.41 -8.57 -15.38
C ASP A 519 -9.47 -8.03 -14.38
N ILE A 520 -9.06 -7.50 -13.21
CA ILE A 520 -10.01 -6.92 -12.26
C ILE A 520 -10.59 -5.60 -12.76
N SER A 521 -11.74 -5.16 -12.21
CA SER A 521 -12.42 -3.94 -12.63
C SER A 521 -11.58 -2.68 -12.41
N ASN A 522 -11.89 -1.60 -13.15
CA ASN A 522 -11.21 -0.31 -12.98
C ASN A 522 -11.37 0.24 -11.56
N LEU A 523 -12.54 0.05 -10.95
CA LEU A 523 -12.76 0.44 -9.56
C LEU A 523 -11.82 -0.34 -8.61
N ALA A 524 -11.72 -1.66 -8.75
CA ALA A 524 -10.81 -2.48 -7.95
C ALA A 524 -9.33 -2.11 -8.12
N LYS A 525 -8.92 -1.59 -9.29
CA LYS A 525 -7.54 -1.11 -9.55
C LYS A 525 -7.19 0.17 -8.80
N ILE A 526 -8.18 1.03 -8.52
CA ILE A 526 -7.96 2.29 -7.81
C ILE A 526 -8.24 2.21 -6.32
N MET A 527 -9.01 1.21 -5.86
CA MET A 527 -9.19 0.94 -4.44
C MET A 527 -7.86 0.65 -3.77
N THR A 528 -7.74 1.00 -2.51
CA THR A 528 -6.49 0.87 -1.77
C THR A 528 -6.72 0.23 -0.41
N ASN A 529 -5.82 -0.68 -0.02
CA ASN A 529 -5.60 -1.03 1.38
C ASN A 529 -4.17 -0.63 1.74
N LEU A 530 -4.02 0.23 2.72
CA LEU A 530 -2.74 0.80 3.10
C LEU A 530 -1.73 -0.30 3.47
N THR A 531 -2.16 -1.30 4.25
CA THR A 531 -1.26 -2.35 4.73
C THR A 531 -0.84 -3.32 3.63
N HIS A 532 -1.70 -3.59 2.65
CA HIS A 532 -1.25 -4.37 1.49
C HIS A 532 -0.17 -3.62 0.72
N GLY A 533 -0.39 -2.33 0.44
CA GLY A 533 0.57 -1.50 -0.30
C GLY A 533 1.91 -1.35 0.42
N GLU A 534 1.87 -0.89 1.66
CA GLU A 534 3.07 -0.63 2.46
C GLU A 534 3.76 -1.90 2.93
N GLY A 535 2.97 -2.90 3.32
CA GLY A 535 3.50 -4.22 3.69
C GLY A 535 4.26 -4.87 2.55
N TRP A 536 3.70 -4.83 1.33
CA TRP A 536 4.37 -5.29 0.12
C TRP A 536 5.67 -4.52 -0.15
N ALA A 537 5.60 -3.20 -0.25
CA ALA A 537 6.75 -2.37 -0.61
C ALA A 537 7.89 -2.47 0.43
N THR A 538 7.56 -2.56 1.71
CA THR A 538 8.52 -2.76 2.78
C THR A 538 9.08 -4.20 2.81
N TYR A 539 8.29 -5.22 2.50
CA TYR A 539 8.77 -6.59 2.29
C TYR A 539 9.81 -6.65 1.15
N VAL A 540 9.52 -5.99 0.02
CA VAL A 540 10.44 -5.92 -1.13
C VAL A 540 11.77 -5.29 -0.73
N SER A 541 11.76 -4.20 0.04
CA SER A 541 13.00 -3.56 0.53
C SER A 541 13.86 -4.53 1.34
N LEU A 542 13.26 -5.41 2.13
CA LEU A 542 13.98 -6.43 2.89
C LEU A 542 14.57 -7.52 1.99
N LYS A 543 13.85 -7.95 0.96
CA LYS A 543 14.33 -8.94 -0.02
C LYS A 543 15.50 -8.40 -0.86
N LEU A 544 15.55 -7.09 -1.07
CA LEU A 544 16.70 -6.45 -1.72
C LEU A 544 18.00 -6.72 -0.96
N TYR A 545 18.01 -6.71 0.38
CA TYR A 545 19.23 -7.03 1.14
C TYR A 545 19.72 -8.46 0.90
N ASP A 546 18.82 -9.43 0.68
CA ASP A 546 19.19 -10.79 0.33
C ASP A 546 19.81 -10.85 -1.09
N TYR A 547 19.28 -10.07 -2.03
CA TYR A 547 19.85 -9.96 -3.38
C TYR A 547 21.24 -9.32 -3.38
N ILE A 548 21.43 -8.23 -2.63
CA ILE A 548 22.71 -7.51 -2.48
C ILE A 548 23.82 -8.43 -1.97
N ARG A 549 23.54 -9.41 -1.11
CA ARG A 549 24.56 -10.37 -0.60
C ARG A 549 25.36 -11.01 -1.73
N ASN A 550 24.72 -11.29 -2.85
CA ASN A 550 25.30 -11.98 -4.00
C ASN A 550 25.60 -11.07 -5.19
N HIS A 551 25.07 -9.82 -5.19
CA HIS A 551 25.13 -8.86 -6.28
C HIS A 551 25.65 -7.49 -5.78
N ASN A 552 26.92 -7.43 -5.42
CA ASN A 552 27.55 -6.23 -4.84
C ASN A 552 28.92 -5.95 -5.45
N ALA A 553 29.46 -4.76 -5.19
CA ALA A 553 30.75 -4.32 -5.72
C ALA A 553 31.98 -4.86 -4.93
N PHE A 554 31.77 -5.58 -3.84
CA PHE A 554 32.81 -5.97 -2.87
C PHE A 554 33.01 -7.50 -2.81
N GLU A 555 33.27 -8.12 -3.96
CA GLU A 555 33.41 -9.59 -4.08
C GLU A 555 34.46 -10.19 -3.12
N ASN A 556 35.52 -9.46 -2.79
CA ASN A 556 36.58 -9.88 -1.88
C ASN A 556 36.22 -9.69 -0.40
N ASN A 557 35.14 -8.97 -0.09
CA ASN A 557 34.71 -8.62 1.26
C ASN A 557 33.31 -9.18 1.59
N LYS A 558 32.96 -10.35 1.06
CA LYS A 558 31.63 -10.97 1.23
C LYS A 558 31.15 -11.04 2.68
N ASN A 559 32.08 -11.27 3.64
CA ASN A 559 31.73 -11.30 5.05
C ASN A 559 31.28 -9.90 5.56
N VAL A 560 31.93 -8.83 5.10
CA VAL A 560 31.55 -7.45 5.48
C VAL A 560 30.18 -7.10 4.90
N VAL A 561 29.94 -7.42 3.61
CA VAL A 561 28.64 -7.20 2.96
C VAL A 561 27.53 -8.02 3.64
N SER A 562 27.80 -9.29 4.00
CA SER A 562 26.82 -10.11 4.71
C SER A 562 26.45 -9.51 6.07
N ILE A 563 27.41 -8.98 6.83
CA ILE A 563 27.15 -8.30 8.10
C ILE A 563 26.38 -7.00 7.89
N LEU A 564 26.71 -6.23 6.84
CA LEU A 564 25.99 -5.01 6.48
C LEU A 564 24.52 -5.31 6.15
N CYS A 565 24.26 -6.28 5.29
CA CYS A 565 22.89 -6.65 4.93
C CYS A 565 22.07 -7.14 6.15
N ASP A 566 22.70 -7.94 7.05
CA ASP A 566 22.05 -8.32 8.31
C ASP A 566 21.75 -7.11 9.20
N TYR A 567 22.66 -6.13 9.24
CA TYR A 567 22.51 -4.92 10.03
C TYR A 567 21.37 -4.06 9.48
N MET A 568 21.39 -3.73 8.18
CA MET A 568 20.36 -2.91 7.52
C MET A 568 18.98 -3.56 7.63
N TYR A 569 18.90 -4.87 7.36
CA TYR A 569 17.67 -5.66 7.51
C TYR A 569 17.06 -5.56 8.91
N CYS A 570 17.89 -5.69 9.95
CA CYS A 570 17.40 -5.63 11.33
C CYS A 570 17.02 -4.22 11.76
N VAL A 571 17.82 -3.22 11.38
CA VAL A 571 17.53 -1.81 11.71
C VAL A 571 16.23 -1.37 11.04
N ASP A 572 16.04 -1.72 9.77
CA ASP A 572 14.88 -1.35 9.00
C ASP A 572 13.58 -1.98 9.60
N ILE A 573 13.58 -3.27 9.92
CA ILE A 573 12.43 -3.90 10.59
C ILE A 573 12.17 -3.26 11.97
N LEU A 574 13.20 -3.09 12.78
CA LEU A 574 13.04 -2.60 14.14
C LEU A 574 12.53 -1.16 14.18
N SER A 575 12.95 -0.31 13.25
CA SER A 575 12.48 1.08 13.18
C SER A 575 10.96 1.13 13.02
N TYR A 576 10.40 0.44 12.04
CA TYR A 576 8.96 0.46 11.81
C TYR A 576 8.17 -0.30 12.88
N LEU A 577 8.69 -1.42 13.41
CA LEU A 577 8.07 -2.11 14.54
C LEU A 577 8.06 -1.25 15.79
N ALA A 578 9.10 -0.44 16.02
CA ALA A 578 9.13 0.50 17.14
C ALA A 578 8.04 1.56 17.02
N TYR A 579 7.87 2.18 15.85
CA TYR A 579 6.78 3.13 15.59
C TYR A 579 5.41 2.48 15.77
N THR A 580 5.18 1.30 15.19
CA THR A 580 3.94 0.53 15.37
C THR A 580 3.64 0.22 16.83
N LYS A 581 4.68 -0.17 17.61
CA LYS A 581 4.52 -0.45 19.04
C LYS A 581 4.23 0.81 19.85
N ILE A 582 4.90 1.91 19.53
CA ILE A 582 4.70 3.19 20.21
C ILE A 582 3.30 3.72 19.93
N ASP A 583 2.80 3.60 18.70
CA ASP A 583 1.44 3.95 18.32
C ASP A 583 0.41 3.22 19.21
N TYR A 584 0.53 1.89 19.33
CA TYR A 584 -0.29 1.10 20.25
C TYR A 584 -0.12 1.53 21.72
N MET A 585 1.10 1.81 22.15
CA MET A 585 1.38 2.30 23.52
C MET A 585 0.68 3.62 23.81
N ILE A 586 0.64 4.54 22.84
CA ILE A 586 -0.01 5.84 22.98
C ILE A 586 -1.52 5.64 23.01
N HIS A 587 -2.09 5.05 21.99
CA HIS A 587 -3.54 5.07 21.74
C HIS A 587 -4.32 4.02 22.55
N MET A 588 -3.72 2.86 22.85
CA MET A 588 -4.37 1.81 23.64
C MET A 588 -3.95 1.82 25.11
N GLN A 589 -2.67 2.08 25.38
CA GLN A 589 -2.14 1.95 26.74
C GLN A 589 -1.98 3.29 27.47
N ASN A 590 -2.27 4.42 26.81
CA ASN A 590 -2.16 5.77 27.40
C ASN A 590 -0.74 6.05 27.94
N LYS A 591 0.30 5.66 27.19
CA LYS A 591 1.70 5.88 27.61
C LYS A 591 2.12 7.32 27.34
N THR A 592 2.99 7.83 28.20
CA THR A 592 3.56 9.17 28.09
C THR A 592 4.85 9.19 27.26
N VAL A 593 5.27 10.37 26.81
CA VAL A 593 6.56 10.57 26.11
C VAL A 593 7.74 9.97 26.90
N GLY A 594 7.78 10.14 28.23
CA GLY A 594 8.84 9.56 29.06
C GLY A 594 8.84 8.01 29.07
N GLN A 595 7.67 7.39 28.95
CA GLN A 595 7.57 5.93 28.81
C GLN A 595 7.97 5.47 27.41
N VAL A 596 7.68 6.25 26.38
CA VAL A 596 8.15 6.03 24.99
C VAL A 596 9.67 6.14 24.94
N SER A 597 10.26 7.17 25.55
CA SER A 597 11.72 7.33 25.67
C SER A 597 12.38 6.11 26.34
N THR A 598 11.76 5.61 27.42
CA THR A 598 12.25 4.41 28.13
C THR A 598 12.19 3.17 27.23
N PHE A 599 11.12 3.01 26.47
CA PHE A 599 10.97 1.90 25.53
C PHE A 599 12.03 1.97 24.40
N LEU A 600 12.22 3.13 23.75
CA LEU A 600 13.24 3.31 22.72
C LEU A 600 14.64 2.96 23.22
N ASN A 601 15.01 3.47 24.40
CA ASN A 601 16.31 3.13 25.02
C ASN A 601 16.44 1.62 25.29
N SER A 602 15.35 0.92 25.64
CA SER A 602 15.37 -0.52 25.93
C SER A 602 15.66 -1.39 24.71
N ILE A 603 15.36 -0.90 23.52
CA ILE A 603 15.64 -1.59 22.25
C ILE A 603 16.86 -1.02 21.50
N GLY A 604 17.63 -0.13 22.14
CA GLY A 604 18.87 0.43 21.60
C GLY A 604 18.70 1.62 20.68
N PHE A 605 17.51 2.24 20.63
CA PHE A 605 17.25 3.47 19.90
C PHE A 605 17.44 4.70 20.79
N ASN A 606 17.61 5.88 20.17
CA ASN A 606 17.76 7.12 20.92
C ASN A 606 16.43 7.57 21.54
N GLY A 607 16.31 7.51 22.87
CA GLY A 607 15.14 7.96 23.60
C GLY A 607 14.87 9.48 23.53
N ASP A 608 15.82 10.29 23.09
CA ASP A 608 15.62 11.74 22.90
C ASP A 608 14.67 12.04 21.74
N ALA A 609 14.54 11.12 20.77
CA ALA A 609 13.58 11.22 19.67
C ALA A 609 12.11 10.98 20.10
N ALA A 610 11.87 10.56 21.34
CA ALA A 610 10.54 10.18 21.81
C ALA A 610 9.48 11.27 21.66
N GLN A 611 9.84 12.54 21.82
CA GLN A 611 8.92 13.66 21.70
C GLN A 611 8.42 13.82 20.26
N GLU A 612 9.33 13.79 19.31
CA GLU A 612 9.02 13.91 17.87
C GLU A 612 8.18 12.72 17.39
N ILE A 613 8.62 11.50 17.70
CA ILE A 613 7.89 10.26 17.34
C ILE A 613 6.48 10.27 17.94
N PHE A 614 6.35 10.64 19.23
CA PHE A 614 5.06 10.73 19.90
C PHE A 614 4.13 11.70 19.18
N SER A 615 4.64 12.85 18.81
CA SER A 615 3.88 13.90 18.14
C SER A 615 3.38 13.46 16.75
N THR A 616 4.24 12.84 15.96
CA THR A 616 3.86 12.27 14.65
C THR A 616 2.75 11.24 14.80
N LEU A 617 2.90 10.28 15.73
CA LEU A 617 1.94 9.19 15.89
C LEU A 617 0.59 9.63 16.48
N VAL A 618 0.55 10.76 17.17
CA VAL A 618 -0.72 11.36 17.61
C VAL A 618 -1.56 11.86 16.42
N GLU A 619 -0.91 12.37 15.37
CA GLU A 619 -1.59 12.90 14.19
C GLU A 619 -2.05 11.79 13.22
N ILE A 620 -1.32 10.68 13.17
CA ILE A 620 -1.59 9.57 12.22
C ILE A 620 -1.76 8.22 12.94
N PRO A 621 -2.81 8.06 13.77
CA PRO A 621 -3.05 6.81 14.50
C PRO A 621 -3.18 5.62 13.54
N ALA A 622 -2.57 4.49 13.92
CA ALA A 622 -2.53 3.22 13.19
C ALA A 622 -1.77 3.24 11.83
N ASN A 623 -1.34 4.39 11.32
CA ASN A 623 -0.66 4.48 10.03
C ASN A 623 0.59 3.57 9.97
N TYR A 624 1.48 3.67 10.96
CA TYR A 624 2.71 2.86 10.99
C TYR A 624 2.47 1.36 11.22
N ALA A 625 1.25 0.94 11.56
CA ALA A 625 0.89 -0.47 11.59
C ALA A 625 0.98 -1.10 10.19
N ALA A 626 0.64 -0.35 9.15
CA ALA A 626 0.77 -0.77 7.76
C ALA A 626 2.23 -1.13 7.40
N TYR A 627 3.18 -0.33 7.87
CA TYR A 627 4.60 -0.51 7.62
C TYR A 627 5.24 -1.60 8.49
N GLY A 628 5.05 -1.51 9.82
CA GLY A 628 5.74 -2.39 10.75
C GLY A 628 5.11 -3.78 10.88
N PHE A 629 3.79 -3.84 11.12
CA PHE A 629 3.07 -5.11 11.16
C PHE A 629 2.95 -5.71 9.74
N GLY A 630 2.57 -4.91 8.74
CA GLY A 630 2.40 -5.37 7.36
C GLY A 630 3.65 -6.05 6.82
N ARG A 631 4.83 -5.46 7.03
CA ARG A 631 6.14 -6.04 6.66
C ARG A 631 6.38 -7.42 7.23
N VAL A 632 6.17 -7.58 8.54
CA VAL A 632 6.40 -8.87 9.22
C VAL A 632 5.33 -9.88 8.82
N PHE A 633 4.10 -9.42 8.59
CA PHE A 633 3.03 -10.24 8.07
C PHE A 633 3.39 -10.86 6.70
N PHE A 634 3.91 -10.07 5.76
CA PHE A 634 4.36 -10.58 4.46
C PHE A 634 5.52 -11.58 4.62
N LEU A 635 6.50 -11.29 5.49
CA LEU A 635 7.59 -12.24 5.77
C LEU A 635 7.08 -13.56 6.30
N ASP A 636 6.16 -13.54 7.26
CA ASP A 636 5.61 -14.74 7.88
C ASP A 636 4.71 -15.51 6.90
N LEU A 637 3.98 -14.81 6.02
CA LEU A 637 3.17 -15.42 4.98
C LEU A 637 4.03 -16.21 3.97
N HIS A 638 5.15 -15.61 3.54
CA HIS A 638 6.14 -16.26 2.67
C HIS A 638 6.82 -17.45 3.36
N LEU A 639 7.21 -17.28 4.62
CA LEU A 639 7.81 -18.36 5.40
C LEU A 639 6.85 -19.55 5.53
N TYR A 640 5.58 -19.29 5.81
CA TYR A 640 4.56 -20.34 5.89
C TYR A 640 4.38 -21.08 4.56
N ALA A 641 4.35 -20.36 3.44
CA ALA A 641 4.27 -20.97 2.12
C ALA A 641 5.51 -21.81 1.79
N GLU A 642 6.71 -21.28 2.08
CA GLU A 642 7.99 -21.97 1.87
C GLU A 642 8.11 -23.24 2.73
N GLU A 643 7.80 -23.16 4.02
CA GLU A 643 7.83 -24.32 4.93
C GLU A 643 6.82 -25.39 4.53
N THR A 644 5.65 -25.01 4.02
CA THR A 644 4.59 -25.94 3.63
C THR A 644 4.90 -26.63 2.29
N LEU A 645 5.42 -25.88 1.32
CA LEU A 645 5.61 -26.37 -0.04
C LEU A 645 7.03 -26.92 -0.31
N GLY A 646 8.02 -26.52 0.51
CA GLY A 646 9.41 -26.96 0.37
C GLY A 646 9.98 -26.61 -1.02
N GLU A 647 10.50 -27.63 -1.73
CA GLU A 647 11.08 -27.45 -3.07
C GLU A 647 10.09 -27.01 -4.17
N TYR A 648 8.80 -27.09 -3.90
CA TYR A 648 7.74 -26.65 -4.82
C TYR A 648 7.31 -25.21 -4.59
N TYR A 649 7.87 -24.52 -3.59
CA TYR A 649 7.63 -23.10 -3.39
C TYR A 649 8.35 -22.27 -4.46
N SER A 650 7.60 -21.37 -5.07
CA SER A 650 8.12 -20.34 -5.99
C SER A 650 7.74 -18.99 -5.45
N GLU A 651 8.70 -18.22 -4.97
CA GLU A 651 8.47 -16.84 -4.50
C GLU A 651 7.81 -15.98 -5.58
N LYS A 652 8.25 -16.15 -6.83
CA LYS A 652 7.74 -15.43 -7.99
C LYS A 652 6.26 -15.70 -8.26
N ASP A 653 5.85 -16.98 -8.22
CA ASP A 653 4.46 -17.36 -8.48
C ASP A 653 3.56 -17.05 -7.28
N PHE A 654 4.10 -17.13 -6.08
CA PHE A 654 3.40 -16.74 -4.87
C PHE A 654 3.13 -15.22 -4.86
N ASN A 655 4.13 -14.40 -5.18
CA ASN A 655 3.97 -12.97 -5.34
C ASN A 655 2.99 -12.61 -6.46
N ALA A 656 3.00 -13.34 -7.58
CA ALA A 656 2.00 -13.16 -8.64
C ALA A 656 0.58 -13.41 -8.12
N ALA A 657 0.37 -14.43 -7.30
CA ALA A 657 -0.93 -14.70 -6.69
C ALA A 657 -1.36 -13.57 -5.76
N LEU A 658 -0.50 -13.12 -4.83
CA LEU A 658 -0.80 -12.06 -3.88
C LEU A 658 -1.17 -10.73 -4.56
N LEU A 659 -0.48 -10.37 -5.65
CA LEU A 659 -0.70 -9.12 -6.38
C LEU A 659 -1.88 -9.18 -7.36
N SER A 660 -2.43 -10.36 -7.66
CA SER A 660 -3.44 -10.55 -8.73
C SER A 660 -4.82 -10.00 -8.39
N SER A 661 -5.09 -9.62 -7.14
CA SER A 661 -6.39 -9.16 -6.66
C SER A 661 -6.44 -7.64 -6.43
N GLY A 662 -5.42 -6.88 -6.84
CA GLY A 662 -5.30 -5.47 -6.45
C GLY A 662 -4.97 -5.32 -4.97
N TRP A 663 -5.20 -4.12 -4.42
CA TRP A 663 -4.89 -3.79 -3.02
C TRP A 663 -6.03 -4.21 -2.09
N CYS A 664 -6.02 -5.47 -1.65
CA CYS A 664 -7.07 -6.05 -0.80
C CYS A 664 -6.68 -6.06 0.69
N SER A 665 -7.64 -6.42 1.54
CA SER A 665 -7.46 -6.61 2.97
C SER A 665 -6.45 -7.74 3.29
N LEU A 666 -5.80 -7.71 4.45
CA LEU A 666 -4.94 -8.83 4.87
C LEU A 666 -5.72 -10.12 5.10
N ASP A 667 -7.01 -10.05 5.51
CA ASP A 667 -7.88 -11.24 5.57
C ASP A 667 -7.98 -11.90 4.17
N ARG A 668 -8.15 -11.10 3.12
CA ARG A 668 -8.19 -11.59 1.72
C ARG A 668 -6.84 -12.13 1.24
N LEU A 669 -5.74 -11.50 1.62
CA LEU A 669 -4.39 -12.01 1.30
C LEU A 669 -4.12 -13.37 1.90
N ILE A 670 -4.65 -13.64 3.11
CA ILE A 670 -4.56 -14.97 3.74
C ILE A 670 -5.30 -16.02 2.87
N ASP A 671 -6.52 -15.71 2.44
CA ASP A 671 -7.30 -16.63 1.60
C ASP A 671 -6.58 -16.93 0.27
N ILE A 672 -6.01 -15.91 -0.37
CA ILE A 672 -5.25 -16.06 -1.62
C ILE A 672 -4.01 -16.93 -1.40
N ALA A 673 -3.29 -16.70 -0.31
CA ALA A 673 -2.10 -17.49 0.03
C ALA A 673 -2.46 -18.96 0.32
N GLU A 674 -3.53 -19.20 1.07
CA GLU A 674 -4.04 -20.55 1.35
C GLU A 674 -4.48 -21.26 0.06
N GLU A 675 -5.16 -20.56 -0.86
CA GLU A 675 -5.53 -21.12 -2.17
C GLU A 675 -4.30 -21.50 -3.00
N TYR A 676 -3.29 -20.62 -3.07
CA TYR A 676 -2.04 -20.90 -3.79
C TYR A 676 -1.32 -22.12 -3.20
N ILE A 677 -1.20 -22.19 -1.88
CA ILE A 677 -0.53 -23.28 -1.16
C ILE A 677 -1.27 -24.60 -1.41
N ASP A 678 -2.60 -24.60 -1.25
CA ASP A 678 -3.44 -25.79 -1.47
C ASP A 678 -3.37 -26.28 -2.91
N HIS A 679 -3.42 -25.37 -3.89
CA HIS A 679 -3.28 -25.66 -5.31
C HIS A 679 -1.91 -26.30 -5.60
N THR A 680 -0.84 -25.64 -5.18
CA THR A 680 0.54 -26.07 -5.46
C THR A 680 0.85 -27.41 -4.82
N ALA A 681 0.42 -27.60 -3.57
CA ALA A 681 0.60 -28.86 -2.85
C ALA A 681 -0.17 -30.01 -3.54
N PHE A 682 -1.42 -29.77 -3.96
CA PHE A 682 -2.21 -30.79 -4.62
C PHE A 682 -1.56 -31.22 -5.94
N VAL A 683 -1.17 -30.28 -6.80
CA VAL A 683 -0.57 -30.58 -8.13
C VAL A 683 0.73 -31.38 -7.95
N ASN A 684 1.50 -31.10 -6.92
CA ASN A 684 2.75 -31.79 -6.64
C ASN A 684 2.60 -33.03 -5.73
N GLY A 685 1.38 -33.41 -5.37
CA GLY A 685 1.11 -34.62 -4.57
C GLY A 685 1.57 -34.52 -3.11
N LEU A 686 1.70 -33.30 -2.58
CA LEU A 686 2.04 -33.07 -1.16
C LEU A 686 0.79 -33.31 -0.30
N ALA A 687 0.97 -34.01 0.82
CA ALA A 687 -0.06 -34.11 1.85
C ALA A 687 0.07 -32.90 2.78
N ILE A 688 -0.82 -31.94 2.68
CA ILE A 688 -0.94 -30.88 3.70
C ILE A 688 -1.70 -31.48 4.88
N ALA A 689 -1.12 -31.41 6.08
CA ALA A 689 -1.86 -31.78 7.28
C ALA A 689 -3.08 -30.84 7.40
N GLU A 690 -4.29 -31.41 7.49
CA GLU A 690 -5.47 -30.64 7.85
C GLU A 690 -5.23 -29.95 9.20
N ALA A 691 -5.20 -28.63 9.18
CA ALA A 691 -4.87 -27.78 10.32
C ALA A 691 -6.06 -27.62 11.28
#